data_515c1fd3fbe9dfe7bae7f425e9eafa1a
#
_entry.id   515c1fd3fbe9dfe7bae7f425e9eafa1a
#
_cell.length_a   1.000
_cell.length_b   1.000
_cell.length_c   1.000
_cell.angle_alpha   90.00
_cell.angle_beta   90.00
_cell.angle_gamma   90.00
#
_symmetry.space_group_name_H-M   'P 1'
#
loop_
_entity.id
_entity.type
_entity.pdbx_description
1 polymer ?
#
loop_
_entity_poly.entity_id
_entity_poly.type
_entity_poly.pdbx_seq_one_letter_code
_entity_poly.pdbx_strand_id
1 'polypeptide(L)'
;MPDFKIHSPYQMAGDQPEAVAKLVEGINNGLTEQTLMGVTGSGKTFTMANLIEQTQRPTLVLAHNKTLAAQLCTELREFFPENAVEYFVSYYDYYQPEAYIASTDTYIEKDSAINDEIDRLRHSATSALSERRDVIIVSSVSCIYSLGDPIDYKSMVISIRPGMEMSREELIRRLIDIQYERNDIAFERNRFRVRGDTVEIWPVYSDEDVVRIEFFGDEVDRISRINPLTGVSLGELGHIAVFPASHYVTPKEKLEEAIKDLEEELEQRVKYFEENGKLIEAQRIAQRTRYDIEMLQEIGFCSGVENYSRVLSRREPGSAPYTLIDYFPKDFLLIVDESHVTLPQVRAMYHGDRARKESLVENGFRLPSAYDNRPLNFDEFNDRLNQIVYVSATPSEYELSRSGQVVEQVIRPTGLLDPEVVVRPVDGQIDDLIGEINARTAKGERVLVTTLTKKMAEDLTDYLETAGIKVRYMHHDVKTIERQELVRDLRLGVYDVLVGINLLREGLDIPEVSLVAILDADKEGFLRSETSLIQTIGRAARNEHGMVVLYADSITPSMKRAMDETERRRALQDAFNKAHGIIPRSVHKKVQDVIEITSNVPSSSKKKMRSKGEKQQEIARLTRQMKEAAKMLEFEIAAQLRDQIKALESN
;
A
#
# COMPACT_ATOMS: atom_id res chain seq x y z
N MET A 1 15.27 -5.28 -23.96
CA MET A 1 14.52 -4.65 -22.86
C MET A 1 15.46 -3.66 -22.21
N PRO A 2 15.02 -2.51 -21.76
CA PRO A 2 15.89 -1.56 -21.08
C PRO A 2 16.47 -2.17 -19.80
N ASP A 3 17.72 -1.82 -19.50
CA ASP A 3 18.35 -2.17 -18.23
C ASP A 3 17.89 -1.18 -17.14
N PHE A 4 17.95 -1.60 -15.88
CA PHE A 4 17.78 -0.66 -14.78
C PHE A 4 18.93 0.35 -14.77
N LYS A 5 18.59 1.63 -14.75
CA LYS A 5 19.56 2.72 -14.72
C LYS A 5 19.14 3.80 -13.75
N ILE A 6 20.01 4.05 -12.76
CA ILE A 6 19.77 5.09 -11.76
C ILE A 6 20.05 6.48 -12.35
N HIS A 7 19.08 7.37 -12.15
CA HIS A 7 19.23 8.80 -12.35
C HIS A 7 19.21 9.50 -10.99
N SER A 8 20.35 9.92 -10.50
CA SER A 8 20.45 10.55 -9.17
C SER A 8 21.47 11.67 -9.16
N PRO A 9 21.20 12.80 -8.53
CA PRO A 9 22.20 13.82 -8.24
C PRO A 9 23.17 13.40 -7.14
N TYR A 10 22.87 12.30 -6.43
CA TYR A 10 23.67 11.80 -5.31
C TYR A 10 24.63 10.71 -5.78
N GLN A 11 25.76 10.61 -5.09
CA GLN A 11 26.69 9.49 -5.19
C GLN A 11 26.66 8.69 -3.89
N MET A 12 26.99 7.40 -3.97
CA MET A 12 27.12 6.56 -2.78
C MET A 12 28.18 7.15 -1.84
N ALA A 13 27.87 7.20 -0.55
CA ALA A 13 28.72 7.76 0.49
C ALA A 13 28.68 6.92 1.76
N GLY A 14 29.66 7.12 2.63
CA GLY A 14 29.78 6.36 3.87
C GLY A 14 29.93 4.87 3.62
N ASP A 15 29.09 4.06 4.29
CA ASP A 15 29.11 2.60 4.18
C ASP A 15 28.40 2.07 2.92
N GLN A 16 27.68 2.93 2.16
CA GLN A 16 26.84 2.48 1.05
C GLN A 16 27.61 1.71 -0.05
N PRO A 17 28.80 2.16 -0.51
CA PRO A 17 29.55 1.42 -1.54
C PRO A 17 29.92 0.01 -1.10
N GLU A 18 30.37 -0.15 0.13
CA GLU A 18 30.75 -1.45 0.69
C GLU A 18 29.51 -2.33 0.93
N ALA A 19 28.43 -1.74 1.44
CA ALA A 19 27.17 -2.44 1.68
C ALA A 19 26.57 -2.99 0.36
N VAL A 20 26.50 -2.17 -0.69
CA VAL A 20 26.04 -2.60 -2.02
C VAL A 20 26.92 -3.71 -2.56
N ALA A 21 28.26 -3.54 -2.52
CA ALA A 21 29.19 -4.53 -3.06
C ALA A 21 29.02 -5.90 -2.36
N LYS A 22 28.92 -5.93 -1.02
CA LYS A 22 28.71 -7.14 -0.24
C LYS A 22 27.36 -7.81 -0.56
N LEU A 23 26.28 -7.05 -0.66
CA LEU A 23 24.96 -7.58 -0.98
C LEU A 23 24.91 -8.15 -2.40
N VAL A 24 25.50 -7.47 -3.40
CA VAL A 24 25.60 -7.94 -4.78
C VAL A 24 26.44 -9.21 -4.87
N GLU A 25 27.59 -9.25 -4.19
CA GLU A 25 28.43 -10.44 -4.10
C GLU A 25 27.67 -11.62 -3.49
N GLY A 26 26.94 -11.39 -2.40
CA GLY A 26 26.10 -12.42 -1.79
C GLY A 26 25.02 -12.96 -2.74
N ILE A 27 24.33 -12.08 -3.49
CA ILE A 27 23.34 -12.49 -4.50
C ILE A 27 24.01 -13.34 -5.60
N ASN A 28 25.15 -12.88 -6.10
CA ASN A 28 25.87 -13.58 -7.16
C ASN A 28 26.45 -14.94 -6.71
N ASN A 29 26.80 -15.04 -5.43
CA ASN A 29 27.27 -16.29 -4.80
C ASN A 29 26.10 -17.23 -4.40
N GLY A 30 24.85 -16.85 -4.67
CA GLY A 30 23.67 -17.69 -4.44
C GLY A 30 23.19 -17.69 -2.98
N LEU A 31 23.55 -16.71 -2.15
CA LEU A 31 22.96 -16.57 -0.83
C LEU A 31 21.45 -16.31 -0.96
N THR A 32 20.65 -17.15 -0.31
CA THR A 32 19.19 -17.06 -0.37
C THR A 32 18.63 -15.92 0.46
N GLU A 33 19.26 -15.64 1.60
CA GLU A 33 18.80 -14.61 2.54
C GLU A 33 19.97 -13.79 3.07
N GLN A 34 19.80 -12.47 3.10
CA GLN A 34 20.80 -11.52 3.59
C GLN A 34 20.09 -10.39 4.35
N THR A 35 20.78 -9.78 5.31
CA THR A 35 20.25 -8.62 6.06
C THR A 35 21.12 -7.38 5.85
N LEU A 36 20.48 -6.27 5.44
CA LEU A 36 21.02 -4.93 5.52
C LEU A 36 20.57 -4.28 6.82
N MET A 37 21.47 -4.17 7.79
CA MET A 37 21.21 -3.48 9.04
C MET A 37 21.58 -2.00 8.90
N GLY A 38 20.61 -1.20 8.42
CA GLY A 38 20.82 0.21 8.11
C GLY A 38 20.11 1.14 9.09
N VAL A 39 20.87 2.04 9.73
CA VAL A 39 20.29 3.03 10.67
C VAL A 39 19.35 4.01 9.94
N THR A 40 18.48 4.65 10.70
CA THR A 40 17.59 5.70 10.17
C THR A 40 18.42 6.85 9.59
N GLY A 41 18.13 7.25 8.36
CA GLY A 41 18.85 8.34 7.67
C GLY A 41 20.17 7.94 7.01
N SER A 42 20.56 6.66 7.00
CA SER A 42 21.77 6.20 6.29
C SER A 42 21.59 6.09 4.76
N GLY A 43 20.36 6.33 4.24
CA GLY A 43 20.09 6.24 2.82
C GLY A 43 19.81 4.82 2.31
N LYS A 44 19.13 3.99 3.12
CA LYS A 44 18.75 2.60 2.78
C LYS A 44 18.07 2.49 1.41
N THR A 45 17.15 3.41 1.08
CA THR A 45 16.45 3.41 -0.23
C THR A 45 17.43 3.56 -1.39
N PHE A 46 18.44 4.41 -1.25
CA PHE A 46 19.47 4.58 -2.28
C PHE A 46 20.37 3.34 -2.40
N THR A 47 20.67 2.68 -1.28
CA THR A 47 21.37 1.39 -1.28
C THR A 47 20.55 0.31 -1.98
N MET A 48 19.23 0.23 -1.71
CA MET A 48 18.31 -0.68 -2.42
C MET A 48 18.28 -0.40 -3.92
N ALA A 49 18.22 0.88 -4.33
CA ALA A 49 18.23 1.27 -5.74
C ALA A 49 19.53 0.81 -6.43
N ASN A 50 20.70 1.06 -5.83
CA ASN A 50 21.99 0.60 -6.38
C ASN A 50 22.09 -0.93 -6.42
N LEU A 51 21.52 -1.64 -5.46
CA LEU A 51 21.43 -3.10 -5.48
C LEU A 51 20.60 -3.58 -6.68
N ILE A 52 19.44 -2.98 -6.95
CA ILE A 52 18.58 -3.28 -8.09
C ILE A 52 19.30 -3.02 -9.40
N GLU A 53 19.96 -1.86 -9.54
CA GLU A 53 20.74 -1.53 -10.75
C GLU A 53 21.85 -2.55 -11.02
N GLN A 54 22.61 -2.93 -9.98
CA GLN A 54 23.75 -3.84 -10.17
C GLN A 54 23.33 -5.31 -10.39
N THR A 55 22.16 -5.72 -9.89
CA THR A 55 21.66 -7.09 -10.05
C THR A 55 20.79 -7.28 -11.30
N GLN A 56 20.22 -6.23 -11.85
CA GLN A 56 19.40 -6.24 -13.07
C GLN A 56 18.23 -7.26 -13.02
N ARG A 57 17.60 -7.42 -11.84
CA ARG A 57 16.51 -8.39 -11.64
C ARG A 57 15.18 -7.69 -11.39
N PRO A 58 14.06 -8.21 -11.91
CA PRO A 58 12.73 -7.79 -11.46
C PRO A 58 12.67 -7.85 -9.94
N THR A 59 12.19 -6.79 -9.31
CA THR A 59 12.27 -6.66 -7.85
C THR A 59 10.91 -6.38 -7.24
N LEU A 60 10.59 -7.13 -6.19
CA LEU A 60 9.47 -6.83 -5.29
C LEU A 60 10.01 -6.18 -4.02
N VAL A 61 9.55 -4.96 -3.72
CA VAL A 61 9.84 -4.26 -2.46
C VAL A 61 8.60 -4.36 -1.56
N LEU A 62 8.71 -5.06 -0.46
CA LEU A 62 7.61 -5.29 0.47
C LEU A 62 7.72 -4.35 1.67
N ALA A 63 6.67 -3.55 1.90
CA ALA A 63 6.54 -2.63 3.02
C ALA A 63 5.33 -2.98 3.90
N HIS A 64 5.40 -2.69 5.19
CA HIS A 64 4.35 -3.08 6.15
C HIS A 64 3.05 -2.25 6.07
N ASN A 65 3.05 -1.10 5.42
CA ASN A 65 1.85 -0.26 5.25
C ASN A 65 1.82 0.51 3.92
N LYS A 66 0.62 1.03 3.55
CA LYS A 66 0.39 1.78 2.30
C LYS A 66 1.22 3.06 2.22
N THR A 67 1.39 3.78 3.33
CA THR A 67 2.10 5.07 3.37
C THR A 67 3.59 4.90 3.09
N LEU A 68 4.24 3.93 3.74
CA LEU A 68 5.64 3.62 3.49
C LEU A 68 5.84 3.10 2.07
N ALA A 69 4.94 2.22 1.60
CA ALA A 69 4.98 1.72 0.22
C ALA A 69 4.87 2.88 -0.80
N ALA A 70 3.98 3.85 -0.56
CA ALA A 70 3.84 5.03 -1.42
C ALA A 70 5.12 5.89 -1.43
N GLN A 71 5.69 6.15 -0.26
CA GLN A 71 6.96 6.89 -0.14
C GLN A 71 8.09 6.19 -0.90
N LEU A 72 8.29 4.88 -0.68
CA LEU A 72 9.31 4.10 -1.38
C LEU A 72 9.08 4.07 -2.89
N CYS A 73 7.83 3.95 -3.33
CA CYS A 73 7.49 3.98 -4.75
C CYS A 73 7.87 5.32 -5.39
N THR A 74 7.60 6.43 -4.71
CA THR A 74 7.97 7.77 -5.18
C THR A 74 9.49 7.94 -5.26
N GLU A 75 10.21 7.58 -4.20
CA GLU A 75 11.68 7.66 -4.17
C GLU A 75 12.31 6.79 -5.28
N LEU A 76 11.79 5.56 -5.49
CA LEU A 76 12.29 4.68 -6.54
C LEU A 76 11.94 5.19 -7.96
N ARG A 77 10.77 5.81 -8.17
CA ARG A 77 10.44 6.47 -9.45
C ARG A 77 11.37 7.62 -9.78
N GLU A 78 11.79 8.38 -8.78
CA GLU A 78 12.80 9.43 -8.97
C GLU A 78 14.16 8.84 -9.39
N PHE A 79 14.55 7.69 -8.83
CA PHE A 79 15.80 7.01 -9.19
C PHE A 79 15.73 6.28 -10.54
N PHE A 80 14.57 5.76 -10.92
CA PHE A 80 14.37 4.95 -12.13
C PHE A 80 13.28 5.52 -13.06
N PRO A 81 13.46 6.74 -13.59
CA PRO A 81 12.43 7.41 -14.40
C PRO A 81 12.14 6.72 -15.74
N GLU A 82 13.07 5.89 -16.25
CA GLU A 82 12.93 5.17 -17.54
C GLU A 82 12.43 3.73 -17.36
N ASN A 83 12.38 3.22 -16.12
CA ASN A 83 11.99 1.85 -15.80
C ASN A 83 10.58 1.80 -15.22
N ALA A 84 9.97 0.62 -15.20
CA ALA A 84 8.65 0.43 -14.63
C ALA A 84 8.72 0.34 -13.10
N VAL A 85 8.33 1.40 -12.41
CA VAL A 85 8.20 1.40 -10.94
C VAL A 85 6.72 1.48 -10.58
N GLU A 86 6.17 0.37 -10.13
CA GLU A 86 4.75 0.14 -9.97
C GLU A 86 4.36 0.07 -8.49
N TYR A 87 3.09 0.37 -8.21
CA TYR A 87 2.53 0.40 -6.86
C TYR A 87 1.42 -0.63 -6.71
N PHE A 88 1.55 -1.54 -5.73
CA PHE A 88 0.58 -2.61 -5.53
C PHE A 88 0.16 -2.74 -4.07
N VAL A 89 -0.94 -2.11 -3.71
CA VAL A 89 -1.51 -2.16 -2.34
C VAL A 89 -2.99 -2.54 -2.39
N SER A 90 -3.63 -2.67 -1.22
CA SER A 90 -5.07 -2.88 -1.18
C SER A 90 -5.81 -1.70 -1.82
N TYR A 91 -6.68 -1.99 -2.79
CA TYR A 91 -7.47 -0.99 -3.53
C TYR A 91 -8.71 -0.48 -2.78
N TYR A 92 -8.90 -0.93 -1.54
CA TYR A 92 -10.00 -0.44 -0.71
C TYR A 92 -9.58 0.80 0.08
N ASP A 93 -10.32 1.90 -0.07
CA ASP A 93 -10.23 3.07 0.82
C ASP A 93 -10.87 2.78 2.16
N TYR A 94 -12.00 2.07 2.12
CA TYR A 94 -12.68 1.50 3.27
C TYR A 94 -12.95 0.02 3.00
N TYR A 95 -12.70 -0.83 3.98
CA TYR A 95 -12.94 -2.26 3.88
C TYR A 95 -13.50 -2.82 5.17
N GLN A 96 -14.77 -3.21 5.14
CA GLN A 96 -15.39 -4.04 6.14
C GLN A 96 -15.54 -5.45 5.57
N PRO A 97 -14.76 -6.41 6.03
CA PRO A 97 -14.88 -7.78 5.54
C PRO A 97 -16.23 -8.36 5.90
N GLU A 98 -16.76 -9.21 5.02
CA GLU A 98 -17.90 -10.05 5.31
C GLU A 98 -17.62 -10.89 6.56
N ALA A 99 -18.52 -10.89 7.52
CA ALA A 99 -18.37 -11.64 8.75
C ALA A 99 -19.74 -12.09 9.30
N TYR A 100 -19.75 -13.17 10.10
CA TYR A 100 -20.93 -13.59 10.80
C TYR A 100 -20.60 -13.82 12.28
N ILE A 101 -21.39 -13.20 13.15
CA ILE A 101 -21.27 -13.31 14.60
C ILE A 101 -22.39 -14.23 15.10
N ALA A 102 -22.08 -15.52 15.29
CA ALA A 102 -23.06 -16.52 15.65
C ALA A 102 -23.76 -16.26 17.02
N SER A 103 -23.06 -15.62 17.97
CA SER A 103 -23.63 -15.32 19.30
C SER A 103 -24.77 -14.30 19.28
N THR A 104 -24.81 -13.44 18.26
CA THR A 104 -25.85 -12.39 18.12
C THR A 104 -26.68 -12.58 16.85
N ASP A 105 -26.47 -13.67 16.10
CA ASP A 105 -27.07 -13.92 14.78
C ASP A 105 -26.94 -12.69 13.85
N THR A 106 -25.77 -12.06 13.87
CA THR A 106 -25.53 -10.84 13.12
C THR A 106 -24.64 -11.12 11.91
N TYR A 107 -25.21 -10.96 10.71
CA TYR A 107 -24.45 -10.96 9.47
C TYR A 107 -24.01 -9.54 9.13
N ILE A 108 -22.71 -9.40 8.92
CA ILE A 108 -22.06 -8.16 8.47
C ILE A 108 -21.76 -8.36 6.99
N GLU A 109 -22.46 -7.64 6.16
CA GLU A 109 -22.21 -7.65 4.72
C GLU A 109 -20.85 -7.03 4.39
N LYS A 110 -20.20 -7.53 3.32
CA LYS A 110 -18.99 -6.89 2.80
C LYS A 110 -19.35 -5.48 2.37
N ASP A 111 -18.74 -4.49 3.02
CA ASP A 111 -18.83 -3.09 2.63
C ASP A 111 -17.44 -2.59 2.24
N SER A 112 -17.31 -2.04 1.04
CA SER A 112 -16.02 -1.62 0.54
C SER A 112 -16.16 -0.51 -0.48
N ALA A 113 -15.36 0.54 -0.33
CA ALA A 113 -15.16 1.55 -1.34
C ALA A 113 -13.87 1.25 -2.10
N ILE A 114 -14.00 0.97 -3.38
CA ILE A 114 -12.85 0.72 -4.27
C ILE A 114 -12.29 2.07 -4.68
N ASN A 115 -10.98 2.20 -4.61
CA ASN A 115 -10.24 3.31 -5.15
C ASN A 115 -9.83 2.97 -6.58
N ASP A 116 -10.46 3.61 -7.56
CA ASP A 116 -10.24 3.35 -8.98
C ASP A 116 -8.78 3.60 -9.41
N GLU A 117 -8.12 4.57 -8.79
CA GLU A 117 -6.72 4.87 -9.09
C GLU A 117 -5.79 3.76 -8.59
N ILE A 118 -6.00 3.26 -7.37
CA ILE A 118 -5.21 2.13 -6.84
C ILE A 118 -5.51 0.85 -7.65
N ASP A 119 -6.75 0.64 -8.06
CA ASP A 119 -7.11 -0.49 -8.93
C ASP A 119 -6.37 -0.41 -10.27
N ARG A 120 -6.34 0.76 -10.90
CA ARG A 120 -5.55 1.02 -12.11
C ARG A 120 -4.06 0.69 -11.92
N LEU A 121 -3.46 1.15 -10.81
CA LEU A 121 -2.05 0.90 -10.50
C LEU A 121 -1.76 -0.60 -10.28
N ARG A 122 -2.71 -1.36 -9.74
CA ARG A 122 -2.57 -2.81 -9.60
C ARG A 122 -2.57 -3.51 -10.95
N HIS A 123 -3.44 -3.09 -11.87
CA HIS A 123 -3.44 -3.60 -13.25
C HIS A 123 -2.17 -3.18 -14.00
N SER A 124 -1.67 -1.96 -13.79
CA SER A 124 -0.38 -1.51 -14.33
C SER A 124 0.76 -2.42 -13.88
N ALA A 125 0.81 -2.78 -12.59
CA ALA A 125 1.84 -3.66 -12.05
C ALA A 125 1.84 -5.06 -12.69
N THR A 126 0.67 -5.69 -12.85
CA THR A 126 0.55 -7.03 -13.45
C THR A 126 0.82 -7.03 -14.95
N SER A 127 0.40 -6.00 -15.67
CA SER A 127 0.71 -5.83 -17.09
C SER A 127 2.21 -5.57 -17.31
N ALA A 128 2.83 -4.71 -16.51
CA ALA A 128 4.28 -4.47 -16.58
C ALA A 128 5.10 -5.75 -16.39
N LEU A 129 4.76 -6.61 -15.40
CA LEU A 129 5.41 -7.91 -15.20
C LEU A 129 5.22 -8.87 -16.38
N SER A 130 4.15 -8.71 -17.16
CA SER A 130 3.90 -9.56 -18.32
C SER A 130 4.68 -9.12 -19.56
N GLU A 131 5.01 -7.84 -19.68
CA GLU A 131 5.65 -7.25 -20.85
C GLU A 131 7.14 -6.93 -20.67
N ARG A 132 7.58 -6.68 -19.43
CA ARG A 132 8.91 -6.13 -19.13
C ARG A 132 9.64 -6.97 -18.08
N ARG A 133 10.97 -6.83 -18.05
CA ARG A 133 11.80 -7.38 -16.97
C ARG A 133 12.37 -6.31 -16.05
N ASP A 134 12.45 -5.08 -16.52
CA ASP A 134 12.92 -3.91 -15.76
C ASP A 134 11.79 -3.34 -14.90
N VAL A 135 11.20 -4.19 -14.03
CA VAL A 135 10.04 -3.87 -13.21
C VAL A 135 10.40 -3.91 -11.73
N ILE A 136 10.09 -2.84 -11.03
CA ILE A 136 10.12 -2.75 -9.57
C ILE A 136 8.69 -2.58 -9.10
N ILE A 137 8.19 -3.50 -8.27
CA ILE A 137 6.88 -3.33 -7.63
C ILE A 137 7.08 -3.04 -6.16
N VAL A 138 6.53 -1.92 -5.70
CA VAL A 138 6.45 -1.61 -4.28
C VAL A 138 5.07 -1.99 -3.76
N SER A 139 5.03 -2.94 -2.83
CA SER A 139 3.79 -3.51 -2.33
C SER A 139 3.69 -3.45 -0.81
N SER A 140 2.46 -3.43 -0.32
CA SER A 140 2.15 -3.83 1.06
C SER A 140 1.94 -5.35 1.13
N VAL A 141 1.54 -5.87 2.30
CA VAL A 141 1.17 -7.28 2.46
C VAL A 141 0.06 -7.76 1.51
N SER A 142 -0.54 -6.86 0.72
CA SER A 142 -1.50 -7.21 -0.32
C SER A 142 -0.94 -8.18 -1.38
N CYS A 143 0.38 -8.24 -1.54
CA CYS A 143 1.04 -9.15 -2.48
C CYS A 143 0.88 -10.63 -2.15
N ILE A 144 0.53 -10.99 -0.90
CA ILE A 144 0.31 -12.39 -0.48
C ILE A 144 -1.16 -12.81 -0.54
N TYR A 145 -2.07 -11.88 -0.88
CA TYR A 145 -3.49 -12.19 -1.03
C TYR A 145 -3.80 -12.77 -2.40
N SER A 146 -4.88 -13.58 -2.43
CA SER A 146 -5.39 -14.21 -3.65
C SER A 146 -5.54 -13.19 -4.79
N LEU A 147 -5.02 -13.59 -5.94
CA LEU A 147 -5.15 -12.92 -7.23
C LEU A 147 -5.56 -13.98 -8.26
N GLY A 148 -5.97 -13.57 -9.45
CA GLY A 148 -6.30 -14.51 -10.52
C GLY A 148 -5.10 -15.35 -10.98
N ASP A 149 -5.37 -16.43 -11.72
CA ASP A 149 -4.36 -17.29 -12.29
C ASP A 149 -3.49 -16.51 -13.31
N PRO A 150 -2.17 -16.39 -13.11
CA PRO A 150 -1.31 -15.66 -14.04
C PRO A 150 -1.24 -16.28 -15.43
N ILE A 151 -1.50 -17.59 -15.56
CA ILE A 151 -1.53 -18.28 -16.85
C ILE A 151 -2.79 -17.88 -17.62
N ASP A 152 -3.95 -17.93 -16.97
CA ASP A 152 -5.21 -17.50 -17.58
C ASP A 152 -5.13 -16.01 -17.96
N TYR A 153 -4.65 -15.15 -17.05
CA TYR A 153 -4.49 -13.73 -17.30
C TYR A 153 -3.63 -13.44 -18.53
N LYS A 154 -2.50 -14.11 -18.67
CA LYS A 154 -1.60 -13.95 -19.83
C LYS A 154 -2.18 -14.54 -21.12
N SER A 155 -2.88 -15.67 -21.05
CA SER A 155 -3.46 -16.33 -22.23
C SER A 155 -4.60 -15.53 -22.86
N MET A 156 -5.27 -14.70 -22.07
CA MET A 156 -6.39 -13.87 -22.50
C MET A 156 -5.98 -12.47 -22.99
N VAL A 157 -4.68 -12.12 -22.97
CA VAL A 157 -4.19 -10.85 -23.53
C VAL A 157 -4.45 -10.79 -25.03
N ILE A 158 -5.03 -9.69 -25.50
CA ILE A 158 -5.27 -9.45 -26.93
C ILE A 158 -4.10 -8.67 -27.51
N SER A 159 -3.27 -9.35 -28.29
CA SER A 159 -2.16 -8.74 -29.03
C SER A 159 -2.62 -8.32 -30.40
N ILE A 160 -2.45 -7.04 -30.75
CA ILE A 160 -2.94 -6.45 -32.00
C ILE A 160 -1.80 -5.70 -32.70
N ARG A 161 -1.69 -5.89 -34.01
CA ARG A 161 -0.70 -5.22 -34.88
C ARG A 161 -1.34 -4.75 -36.17
N PRO A 162 -0.90 -3.63 -36.78
CA PRO A 162 -1.28 -3.27 -38.13
C PRO A 162 -0.98 -4.39 -39.13
N GLY A 163 -1.85 -4.63 -40.08
CA GLY A 163 -1.77 -5.72 -41.06
C GLY A 163 -2.19 -7.09 -40.54
N MET A 164 -2.74 -7.17 -39.32
CA MET A 164 -3.25 -8.43 -38.76
C MET A 164 -4.64 -8.74 -39.28
N GLU A 165 -4.86 -9.96 -39.78
CA GLU A 165 -6.19 -10.48 -40.08
C GLU A 165 -6.98 -10.68 -38.79
N MET A 166 -7.93 -9.81 -38.56
CA MET A 166 -8.86 -9.84 -37.44
C MET A 166 -10.05 -8.95 -37.79
N SER A 167 -11.25 -9.51 -37.75
CA SER A 167 -12.46 -8.69 -37.97
C SER A 167 -12.76 -7.84 -36.74
N ARG A 168 -13.46 -6.72 -36.98
CA ARG A 168 -13.96 -5.85 -35.91
C ARG A 168 -14.84 -6.63 -34.92
N GLU A 169 -15.70 -7.50 -35.40
CA GLU A 169 -16.61 -8.34 -34.62
C GLU A 169 -15.82 -9.34 -33.73
N GLU A 170 -14.73 -9.87 -34.25
CA GLU A 170 -13.84 -10.74 -33.49
C GLU A 170 -13.17 -9.97 -32.32
N LEU A 171 -12.64 -8.77 -32.60
CA LEU A 171 -12.08 -7.94 -31.56
C LEU A 171 -13.11 -7.59 -30.48
N ILE A 172 -14.32 -7.19 -30.87
CA ILE A 172 -15.40 -6.88 -29.92
C ILE A 172 -15.72 -8.08 -29.03
N ARG A 173 -15.82 -9.29 -29.61
CA ARG A 173 -16.06 -10.52 -28.84
C ARG A 173 -14.94 -10.77 -27.83
N ARG A 174 -13.69 -10.70 -28.27
CA ARG A 174 -12.52 -10.89 -27.40
C ARG A 174 -12.45 -9.84 -26.30
N LEU A 175 -12.83 -8.58 -26.54
CA LEU A 175 -12.92 -7.55 -25.50
C LEU A 175 -13.96 -7.88 -24.44
N ILE A 176 -15.12 -8.42 -24.85
CA ILE A 176 -16.16 -8.87 -23.91
C ILE A 176 -15.65 -10.07 -23.09
N ASP A 177 -14.98 -11.03 -23.73
CA ASP A 177 -14.42 -12.21 -23.06
C ASP A 177 -13.39 -11.83 -21.97
N ILE A 178 -12.64 -10.72 -22.16
CA ILE A 178 -11.71 -10.18 -21.16
C ILE A 178 -12.35 -9.10 -20.26
N GLN A 179 -13.69 -9.06 -20.21
CA GLN A 179 -14.51 -8.26 -19.31
C GLN A 179 -14.46 -6.74 -19.52
N TYR A 180 -14.18 -6.27 -20.74
CA TYR A 180 -14.42 -4.88 -21.12
C TYR A 180 -15.90 -4.64 -21.40
N GLU A 181 -16.42 -3.53 -20.91
CA GLU A 181 -17.80 -3.11 -21.13
C GLU A 181 -17.89 -2.21 -22.38
N ARG A 182 -18.87 -2.50 -23.28
CA ARG A 182 -19.16 -1.57 -24.36
C ARG A 182 -19.98 -0.40 -23.85
N ASN A 183 -19.46 0.82 -23.98
CA ASN A 183 -20.20 2.02 -23.65
C ASN A 183 -19.83 3.16 -24.63
N ASP A 184 -20.74 3.45 -25.55
CA ASP A 184 -20.50 4.46 -26.58
C ASP A 184 -20.74 5.90 -26.08
N ILE A 185 -21.35 6.07 -24.89
CA ILE A 185 -21.72 7.37 -24.28
C ILE A 185 -20.79 7.74 -23.14
N ALA A 186 -20.73 6.91 -22.09
CA ALA A 186 -19.84 7.09 -20.93
C ALA A 186 -18.56 6.28 -21.15
N PHE A 187 -17.63 6.86 -21.91
CA PHE A 187 -16.38 6.22 -22.26
C PHE A 187 -15.34 6.49 -21.19
N GLU A 188 -15.05 5.49 -20.41
CA GLU A 188 -14.15 5.53 -19.24
C GLU A 188 -13.22 4.32 -19.25
N ARG A 189 -12.33 4.22 -18.28
CA ARG A 189 -11.42 3.08 -18.08
C ARG A 189 -12.21 1.75 -18.05
N ASN A 190 -11.64 0.69 -18.58
CA ASN A 190 -12.25 -0.65 -18.75
C ASN A 190 -13.40 -0.70 -19.75
N ARG A 191 -13.56 0.31 -20.58
CA ARG A 191 -14.63 0.35 -21.60
C ARG A 191 -14.06 0.46 -22.99
N PHE A 192 -14.86 0.03 -23.94
CA PHE A 192 -14.61 0.26 -25.35
C PHE A 192 -15.86 0.85 -26.02
N ARG A 193 -15.65 1.56 -27.11
CA ARG A 193 -16.73 2.07 -27.96
C ARG A 193 -16.44 1.78 -29.41
N VAL A 194 -17.51 1.72 -30.23
CA VAL A 194 -17.44 1.36 -31.63
C VAL A 194 -18.09 2.45 -32.46
N ARG A 195 -17.37 2.96 -33.47
CA ARG A 195 -17.85 3.97 -34.40
C ARG A 195 -17.43 3.62 -35.83
N GLY A 196 -18.38 3.12 -36.64
CA GLY A 196 -18.07 2.64 -37.98
C GLY A 196 -17.07 1.49 -37.95
N ASP A 197 -16.00 1.61 -38.71
CA ASP A 197 -14.90 0.62 -38.76
C ASP A 197 -13.80 0.88 -37.73
N THR A 198 -14.13 1.58 -36.65
CA THR A 198 -13.19 1.96 -35.61
C THR A 198 -13.63 1.44 -34.26
N VAL A 199 -12.69 0.83 -33.50
CA VAL A 199 -12.86 0.45 -32.11
C VAL A 199 -11.89 1.28 -31.26
N GLU A 200 -12.43 1.97 -30.27
CA GLU A 200 -11.64 2.71 -29.29
C GLU A 200 -11.70 2.00 -27.94
N ILE A 201 -10.55 1.76 -27.34
CA ILE A 201 -10.39 1.01 -26.09
C ILE A 201 -9.70 1.89 -25.06
N TRP A 202 -10.26 2.00 -23.86
CA TRP A 202 -9.58 2.60 -22.72
C TRP A 202 -9.00 1.48 -21.84
N PRO A 203 -7.68 1.19 -21.96
CA PRO A 203 -7.07 0.08 -21.25
C PRO A 203 -7.19 0.20 -19.74
N VAL A 204 -7.34 -0.94 -19.06
CA VAL A 204 -7.50 -1.02 -17.59
C VAL A 204 -6.36 -0.39 -16.80
N TYR A 205 -5.15 -0.43 -17.34
CA TYR A 205 -3.91 0.06 -16.74
C TYR A 205 -3.59 1.51 -17.09
N SER A 206 -4.32 2.12 -18.04
CA SER A 206 -4.02 3.46 -18.53
C SER A 206 -4.85 4.53 -17.83
N ASP A 207 -4.21 5.69 -17.58
CA ASP A 207 -4.86 6.87 -17.02
C ASP A 207 -5.45 7.77 -18.12
N GLU A 208 -4.62 8.13 -19.10
CA GLU A 208 -4.97 9.11 -20.13
C GLU A 208 -4.92 8.54 -21.56
N ASP A 209 -4.21 7.45 -21.76
CA ASP A 209 -3.99 6.88 -23.10
C ASP A 209 -5.14 5.96 -23.51
N VAL A 210 -5.88 6.40 -24.52
CA VAL A 210 -6.89 5.59 -25.21
C VAL A 210 -6.30 5.09 -26.53
N VAL A 211 -6.61 3.85 -26.88
CA VAL A 211 -6.16 3.23 -28.12
C VAL A 211 -7.30 3.18 -29.12
N ARG A 212 -7.04 3.68 -30.32
CA ARG A 212 -7.94 3.59 -31.48
C ARG A 212 -7.40 2.57 -32.45
N ILE A 213 -8.24 1.63 -32.84
CA ILE A 213 -7.98 0.59 -33.83
C ILE A 213 -8.92 0.82 -35.01
N GLU A 214 -8.34 1.04 -36.15
CA GLU A 214 -9.07 1.28 -37.42
C GLU A 214 -8.97 0.03 -38.28
N PHE A 215 -10.10 -0.38 -38.87
CA PHE A 215 -10.19 -1.59 -39.67
C PHE A 215 -10.44 -1.24 -41.15
N PHE A 216 -9.85 -2.02 -42.04
CA PHE A 216 -10.20 -2.04 -43.45
C PHE A 216 -10.65 -3.46 -43.84
N GLY A 217 -11.96 -3.65 -43.89
CA GLY A 217 -12.56 -5.01 -44.00
C GLY A 217 -12.23 -5.85 -42.75
N ASP A 218 -11.65 -7.01 -42.94
CA ASP A 218 -11.24 -7.94 -41.86
C ASP A 218 -9.76 -7.83 -41.50
N GLU A 219 -9.14 -6.67 -41.77
CA GLU A 219 -7.74 -6.40 -41.43
C GLU A 219 -7.61 -5.15 -40.57
N VAL A 220 -6.70 -5.18 -39.62
CA VAL A 220 -6.31 -4.01 -38.81
C VAL A 220 -5.45 -3.08 -39.66
N ASP A 221 -6.00 -1.95 -40.07
CA ASP A 221 -5.30 -0.96 -40.92
C ASP A 221 -4.30 -0.14 -40.07
N ARG A 222 -4.77 0.42 -38.94
CA ARG A 222 -3.97 1.32 -38.14
C ARG A 222 -4.31 1.24 -36.65
N ILE A 223 -3.28 1.44 -35.81
CA ILE A 223 -3.43 1.57 -34.36
C ILE A 223 -2.83 2.91 -33.95
N SER A 224 -3.57 3.70 -33.17
CA SER A 224 -3.09 5.00 -32.68
C SER A 224 -3.48 5.26 -31.23
N ARG A 225 -2.64 5.99 -30.52
CA ARG A 225 -3.03 6.60 -29.22
C ARG A 225 -3.80 7.87 -29.51
N ILE A 226 -4.87 8.09 -28.77
CA ILE A 226 -5.70 9.27 -28.90
C ILE A 226 -5.97 9.93 -27.55
N ASN A 227 -6.18 11.23 -27.57
CA ASN A 227 -6.73 11.93 -26.41
C ASN A 227 -8.23 11.62 -26.29
N PRO A 228 -8.74 11.09 -25.17
CA PRO A 228 -10.14 10.66 -25.02
C PRO A 228 -11.16 11.80 -25.15
N LEU A 229 -10.77 13.02 -24.80
CA LEU A 229 -11.65 14.20 -24.81
C LEU A 229 -11.74 14.84 -26.20
N THR A 230 -10.61 14.97 -26.90
CA THR A 230 -10.53 15.67 -28.18
C THR A 230 -10.57 14.73 -29.38
N GLY A 231 -10.27 13.44 -29.18
CA GLY A 231 -10.13 12.45 -30.25
C GLY A 231 -8.89 12.65 -31.13
N VAL A 232 -8.01 13.58 -30.77
CA VAL A 232 -6.78 13.87 -31.55
C VAL A 232 -5.78 12.74 -31.36
N SER A 233 -5.18 12.26 -32.46
CA SER A 233 -4.13 11.27 -32.42
C SER A 233 -2.86 11.84 -31.76
N LEU A 234 -2.32 11.09 -30.80
CA LEU A 234 -1.07 11.38 -30.07
C LEU A 234 0.13 10.65 -30.67
N GLY A 235 -0.11 9.73 -31.62
CA GLY A 235 0.92 8.95 -32.30
C GLY A 235 0.43 7.57 -32.72
N GLU A 236 1.10 6.98 -33.71
CA GLU A 236 0.80 5.63 -34.19
C GLU A 236 1.54 4.58 -33.37
N LEU A 237 0.95 3.40 -33.24
CA LEU A 237 1.52 2.25 -32.55
C LEU A 237 1.71 1.10 -33.52
N GLY A 238 2.89 0.49 -33.47
CA GLY A 238 3.17 -0.74 -34.23
C GLY A 238 2.64 -2.01 -33.57
N HIS A 239 2.21 -1.91 -32.31
CA HIS A 239 1.68 -3.03 -31.53
C HIS A 239 0.98 -2.52 -30.27
N ILE A 240 -0.07 -3.22 -29.84
CA ILE A 240 -0.70 -3.04 -28.53
C ILE A 240 -1.07 -4.39 -27.92
N ALA A 241 -0.87 -4.53 -26.62
CA ALA A 241 -1.37 -5.61 -25.80
C ALA A 241 -2.51 -5.09 -24.92
N VAL A 242 -3.72 -5.60 -25.11
CA VAL A 242 -4.87 -5.25 -24.28
C VAL A 242 -5.02 -6.33 -23.21
N PHE A 243 -4.79 -5.94 -21.95
CA PHE A 243 -4.88 -6.83 -20.80
C PHE A 243 -6.32 -6.92 -20.29
N PRO A 244 -6.69 -8.05 -19.65
CA PRO A 244 -8.02 -8.22 -19.07
C PRO A 244 -8.41 -7.11 -18.08
N ALA A 245 -9.69 -6.73 -18.07
CA ALA A 245 -10.25 -5.72 -17.19
C ALA A 245 -10.37 -6.18 -15.72
N SER A 246 -10.19 -7.47 -15.45
CA SER A 246 -10.17 -8.06 -14.12
C SER A 246 -9.01 -9.04 -13.99
N HIS A 247 -8.45 -9.19 -12.78
CA HIS A 247 -7.48 -10.25 -12.50
C HIS A 247 -8.14 -11.64 -12.44
N TYR A 248 -9.45 -11.72 -12.19
CA TYR A 248 -10.21 -12.96 -12.10
C TYR A 248 -10.92 -13.28 -13.43
N VAL A 249 -10.15 -13.31 -14.51
CA VAL A 249 -10.65 -13.79 -15.82
C VAL A 249 -10.38 -15.29 -15.95
N THR A 250 -11.32 -15.99 -16.56
CA THR A 250 -11.24 -17.44 -16.76
C THR A 250 -11.67 -17.74 -18.20
N PRO A 251 -10.86 -18.49 -18.97
CA PRO A 251 -11.26 -18.94 -20.31
C PRO A 251 -12.59 -19.69 -20.26
N LYS A 252 -13.40 -19.53 -21.33
CA LYS A 252 -14.78 -20.03 -21.34
C LYS A 252 -14.91 -21.53 -21.09
N GLU A 253 -14.06 -22.34 -21.69
CA GLU A 253 -14.08 -23.79 -21.50
C GLU A 253 -13.79 -24.16 -20.03
N LYS A 254 -12.81 -23.47 -19.41
CA LYS A 254 -12.46 -23.66 -18.00
C LYS A 254 -13.57 -23.20 -17.07
N LEU A 255 -14.28 -22.12 -17.43
CA LEU A 255 -15.43 -21.60 -16.68
C LEU A 255 -16.60 -22.59 -16.69
N GLU A 256 -16.92 -23.18 -17.85
CA GLU A 256 -18.02 -24.16 -17.98
C GLU A 256 -17.76 -25.41 -17.12
N GLU A 257 -16.52 -25.86 -17.03
CA GLU A 257 -16.14 -26.96 -16.12
C GLU A 257 -16.20 -26.55 -14.65
N ALA A 258 -15.70 -25.36 -14.31
CA ALA A 258 -15.73 -24.84 -12.95
C ALA A 258 -17.17 -24.66 -12.42
N ILE A 259 -18.11 -24.26 -13.28
CA ILE A 259 -19.53 -24.18 -12.94
C ILE A 259 -20.09 -25.53 -12.51
N LYS A 260 -19.77 -26.62 -13.23
CA LYS A 260 -20.21 -27.97 -12.85
C LYS A 260 -19.66 -28.38 -11.47
N ASP A 261 -18.38 -28.08 -11.23
CA ASP A 261 -17.76 -28.38 -9.93
C ASP A 261 -18.42 -27.56 -8.80
N LEU A 262 -18.83 -26.32 -9.06
CA LEU A 262 -19.56 -25.48 -8.09
C LEU A 262 -20.97 -26.02 -7.82
N GLU A 263 -21.67 -26.52 -8.83
CA GLU A 263 -22.98 -27.14 -8.68
C GLU A 263 -22.87 -28.41 -7.82
N GLU A 264 -21.87 -29.27 -8.07
CA GLU A 264 -21.61 -30.46 -7.27
C GLU A 264 -21.25 -30.11 -5.82
N GLU A 265 -20.37 -29.13 -5.60
CA GLU A 265 -20.01 -28.67 -4.23
C GLU A 265 -21.23 -28.10 -3.50
N LEU A 266 -22.10 -27.36 -4.21
CA LEU A 266 -23.33 -26.84 -3.66
C LEU A 266 -24.29 -27.96 -3.22
N GLU A 267 -24.54 -28.94 -4.09
CA GLU A 267 -25.42 -30.08 -3.76
C GLU A 267 -24.92 -30.85 -2.53
N GLN A 268 -23.61 -31.10 -2.47
CA GLN A 268 -22.99 -31.76 -1.32
C GLN A 268 -23.17 -30.93 -0.03
N ARG A 269 -23.00 -29.62 -0.12
CA ARG A 269 -23.10 -28.72 1.05
C ARG A 269 -24.54 -28.55 1.52
N VAL A 270 -25.50 -28.44 0.62
CA VAL A 270 -26.93 -28.41 0.94
C VAL A 270 -27.35 -29.70 1.67
N LYS A 271 -27.00 -30.85 1.12
CA LYS A 271 -27.27 -32.15 1.74
C LYS A 271 -26.65 -32.25 3.13
N TYR A 272 -25.41 -31.83 3.31
CA TYR A 272 -24.75 -31.77 4.61
C TYR A 272 -25.55 -30.96 5.64
N PHE A 273 -26.05 -29.78 5.26
CA PHE A 273 -26.85 -28.96 6.16
C PHE A 273 -28.21 -29.57 6.47
N GLU A 274 -28.89 -30.16 5.49
CA GLU A 274 -30.18 -30.84 5.70
C GLU A 274 -30.05 -32.03 6.63
N GLU A 275 -29.04 -32.88 6.44
CA GLU A 275 -28.75 -34.05 7.29
C GLU A 275 -28.41 -33.65 8.74
N ASN A 276 -27.87 -32.45 8.96
CA ASN A 276 -27.57 -31.91 10.29
C ASN A 276 -28.68 -31.01 10.85
N GLY A 277 -29.87 -30.96 10.23
CA GLY A 277 -30.99 -30.17 10.66
C GLY A 277 -30.86 -28.66 10.53
N LYS A 278 -29.87 -28.17 9.75
CA LYS A 278 -29.57 -26.78 9.49
C LYS A 278 -30.29 -26.28 8.23
N LEU A 279 -31.63 -26.25 8.26
CA LEU A 279 -32.42 -25.94 7.06
C LEU A 279 -32.29 -24.49 6.58
N ILE A 280 -32.06 -23.54 7.48
CA ILE A 280 -31.85 -22.12 7.13
C ILE A 280 -30.54 -21.95 6.40
N GLU A 281 -29.47 -22.58 6.87
CA GLU A 281 -28.13 -22.57 6.24
C GLU A 281 -28.18 -23.24 4.86
N ALA A 282 -28.92 -24.35 4.73
CA ALA A 282 -29.13 -25.03 3.45
C ALA A 282 -29.83 -24.11 2.44
N GLN A 283 -30.90 -23.44 2.82
CA GLN A 283 -31.63 -22.51 1.95
C GLN A 283 -30.76 -21.31 1.59
N ARG A 284 -30.05 -20.73 2.54
CA ARG A 284 -29.19 -19.56 2.36
C ARG A 284 -28.08 -19.81 1.34
N ILE A 285 -27.32 -20.90 1.52
CA ILE A 285 -26.23 -21.24 0.62
C ILE A 285 -26.75 -21.59 -0.79
N ALA A 286 -27.88 -22.31 -0.88
CA ALA A 286 -28.49 -22.66 -2.15
C ALA A 286 -28.92 -21.42 -2.94
N GLN A 287 -29.61 -20.49 -2.29
CA GLN A 287 -30.09 -19.26 -2.96
C GLN A 287 -28.92 -18.41 -3.46
N ARG A 288 -27.93 -18.16 -2.60
CA ARG A 288 -26.77 -17.34 -2.94
C ARG A 288 -25.94 -17.95 -4.06
N THR A 289 -25.58 -19.21 -3.93
CA THR A 289 -24.66 -19.84 -4.89
C THR A 289 -25.33 -20.04 -6.25
N ARG A 290 -26.62 -20.38 -6.31
CA ARG A 290 -27.33 -20.48 -7.60
C ARG A 290 -27.38 -19.14 -8.34
N TYR A 291 -27.61 -18.04 -7.62
CA TYR A 291 -27.56 -16.71 -8.20
C TYR A 291 -26.15 -16.37 -8.73
N ASP A 292 -25.12 -16.67 -7.94
CA ASP A 292 -23.72 -16.43 -8.37
C ASP A 292 -23.35 -17.30 -9.59
N ILE A 293 -23.81 -18.54 -9.67
CA ILE A 293 -23.63 -19.44 -10.82
C ILE A 293 -24.33 -18.88 -12.08
N GLU A 294 -25.58 -18.42 -11.95
CA GLU A 294 -26.32 -17.80 -13.06
C GLU A 294 -25.57 -16.58 -13.61
N MET A 295 -25.03 -15.72 -12.73
CA MET A 295 -24.22 -14.57 -13.14
C MET A 295 -22.94 -15.01 -13.85
N LEU A 296 -22.25 -16.05 -13.37
CA LEU A 296 -21.05 -16.59 -14.02
C LEU A 296 -21.38 -17.16 -15.42
N GLN A 297 -22.53 -17.80 -15.60
CA GLN A 297 -22.97 -18.35 -16.90
C GLN A 297 -23.29 -17.26 -17.90
N GLU A 298 -24.00 -16.20 -17.48
CA GLU A 298 -24.51 -15.16 -18.37
C GLU A 298 -23.46 -14.10 -18.73
N ILE A 299 -22.65 -13.66 -17.77
CA ILE A 299 -21.72 -12.54 -17.95
C ILE A 299 -20.26 -12.88 -17.61
N GLY A 300 -19.96 -14.12 -17.19
CA GLY A 300 -18.61 -14.54 -16.82
C GLY A 300 -18.10 -13.97 -15.52
N PHE A 301 -18.92 -13.29 -14.72
CA PHE A 301 -18.52 -12.63 -13.47
C PHE A 301 -19.68 -12.62 -12.47
N CYS A 302 -19.36 -12.68 -11.16
CA CYS A 302 -20.31 -12.46 -10.07
C CYS A 302 -19.70 -11.64 -8.94
N SER A 303 -20.54 -11.01 -8.12
CA SER A 303 -20.07 -10.28 -6.93
C SER A 303 -19.43 -11.25 -5.92
N GLY A 304 -18.17 -11.00 -5.56
CA GLY A 304 -17.42 -11.89 -4.67
C GLY A 304 -16.84 -13.11 -5.39
N VAL A 305 -16.60 -13.01 -6.70
CA VAL A 305 -15.99 -14.06 -7.55
C VAL A 305 -14.70 -14.64 -6.95
N GLU A 306 -13.98 -13.84 -6.19
CA GLU A 306 -12.77 -14.28 -5.49
C GLU A 306 -13.00 -15.49 -4.54
N ASN A 307 -14.21 -15.65 -4.00
CA ASN A 307 -14.55 -16.79 -3.13
C ASN A 307 -14.62 -18.12 -3.90
N TYR A 308 -14.74 -18.06 -5.20
CA TYR A 308 -14.75 -19.21 -6.10
C TYR A 308 -13.40 -19.42 -6.79
N SER A 309 -12.36 -18.61 -6.47
CA SER A 309 -11.06 -18.60 -7.15
C SER A 309 -10.38 -19.96 -7.20
N ARG A 310 -10.54 -20.83 -6.19
CA ARG A 310 -10.01 -22.20 -6.21
C ARG A 310 -10.61 -23.02 -7.35
N VAL A 311 -11.93 -23.00 -7.45
CA VAL A 311 -12.66 -23.80 -8.45
C VAL A 311 -12.43 -23.23 -9.84
N LEU A 312 -12.49 -21.90 -9.99
CA LEU A 312 -12.21 -21.21 -11.26
C LEU A 312 -10.79 -21.48 -11.78
N SER A 313 -9.82 -21.56 -10.89
CA SER A 313 -8.43 -21.88 -11.24
C SER A 313 -8.16 -23.40 -11.34
N ARG A 314 -9.15 -24.25 -11.10
CA ARG A 314 -9.02 -25.73 -11.10
C ARG A 314 -7.94 -26.23 -10.14
N ARG A 315 -7.78 -25.56 -9.00
CA ARG A 315 -6.80 -25.95 -7.98
C ARG A 315 -7.37 -26.99 -7.02
N GLU A 316 -6.50 -27.85 -6.51
CA GLU A 316 -6.87 -28.82 -5.49
C GLU A 316 -7.33 -28.15 -4.18
N PRO A 317 -8.28 -28.75 -3.46
CA PRO A 317 -8.70 -28.26 -2.15
C PRO A 317 -7.53 -28.11 -1.19
N GLY A 318 -7.47 -26.97 -0.47
CA GLY A 318 -6.41 -26.65 0.47
C GLY A 318 -5.11 -26.13 -0.16
N SER A 319 -5.00 -26.10 -1.49
CA SER A 319 -3.84 -25.57 -2.18
C SER A 319 -3.66 -24.06 -1.97
N ALA A 320 -2.41 -23.61 -2.05
CA ALA A 320 -2.09 -22.20 -1.95
C ALA A 320 -2.71 -21.39 -3.12
N PRO A 321 -3.28 -20.19 -2.88
CA PRO A 321 -3.80 -19.36 -3.94
C PRO A 321 -2.69 -18.77 -4.80
N TYR A 322 -3.03 -18.40 -6.04
CA TYR A 322 -2.17 -17.52 -6.82
C TYR A 322 -2.18 -16.10 -6.22
N THR A 323 -1.03 -15.44 -6.25
CA THR A 323 -0.81 -14.13 -5.67
C THR A 323 0.02 -13.26 -6.63
N LEU A 324 0.29 -12.01 -6.28
CA LEU A 324 1.19 -11.18 -7.07
C LEU A 324 2.57 -11.82 -7.29
N ILE A 325 3.06 -12.58 -6.30
CA ILE A 325 4.36 -13.25 -6.36
C ILE A 325 4.42 -14.25 -7.52
N ASP A 326 3.30 -14.89 -7.84
CA ASP A 326 3.22 -15.88 -8.94
C ASP A 326 3.26 -15.23 -10.35
N TYR A 327 3.10 -13.89 -10.44
CA TYR A 327 3.28 -13.13 -11.69
C TYR A 327 4.74 -12.79 -11.97
N PHE A 328 5.60 -12.82 -10.95
CA PHE A 328 7.03 -12.57 -11.12
C PHE A 328 7.73 -13.74 -11.81
N PRO A 329 8.82 -13.47 -12.56
CA PRO A 329 9.72 -14.53 -13.01
C PRO A 329 10.45 -15.15 -11.81
N LYS A 330 10.87 -16.41 -11.93
CA LYS A 330 11.47 -17.18 -10.82
C LYS A 330 12.75 -16.57 -10.24
N ASP A 331 13.45 -15.75 -11.00
CA ASP A 331 14.72 -15.12 -10.62
C ASP A 331 14.56 -13.74 -10.00
N PHE A 332 13.35 -13.34 -9.60
CA PHE A 332 13.11 -12.04 -8.98
C PHE A 332 13.82 -11.90 -7.63
N LEU A 333 14.09 -10.65 -7.27
CA LEU A 333 14.64 -10.28 -5.97
C LEU A 333 13.52 -9.76 -5.07
N LEU A 334 13.43 -10.29 -3.84
CA LEU A 334 12.57 -9.71 -2.79
C LEU A 334 13.40 -8.83 -1.86
N ILE A 335 12.99 -7.60 -1.69
CA ILE A 335 13.51 -6.69 -0.65
C ILE A 335 12.39 -6.46 0.36
N VAL A 336 12.63 -6.79 1.64
CA VAL A 336 11.65 -6.59 2.71
C VAL A 336 12.07 -5.40 3.56
N ASP A 337 11.40 -4.27 3.36
CA ASP A 337 11.70 -3.07 4.14
C ASP A 337 11.01 -3.11 5.51
N GLU A 338 11.71 -2.56 6.53
CA GLU A 338 11.36 -2.66 7.94
C GLU A 338 10.92 -4.10 8.31
N SER A 339 11.79 -5.07 7.97
CA SER A 339 11.51 -6.51 8.00
C SER A 339 11.04 -7.01 9.37
N HIS A 340 11.55 -6.42 10.45
CA HIS A 340 11.16 -6.74 11.83
C HIS A 340 9.68 -6.48 12.14
N VAL A 341 8.98 -5.67 11.33
CA VAL A 341 7.52 -5.44 11.40
C VAL A 341 6.80 -6.15 10.28
N THR A 342 7.36 -6.11 9.07
CA THR A 342 6.73 -6.63 7.85
C THR A 342 6.55 -8.14 7.90
N LEU A 343 7.55 -8.91 8.32
CA LEU A 343 7.46 -10.37 8.39
C LEU A 343 6.46 -10.89 9.44
N PRO A 344 6.42 -10.35 10.68
CA PRO A 344 5.35 -10.69 11.63
C PRO A 344 3.95 -10.42 11.10
N GLN A 345 3.77 -9.34 10.32
CA GLN A 345 2.49 -9.03 9.69
C GLN A 345 2.11 -10.07 8.63
N VAL A 346 3.04 -10.46 7.74
CA VAL A 346 2.83 -11.54 6.76
C VAL A 346 2.39 -12.82 7.47
N ARG A 347 3.05 -13.17 8.57
CA ARG A 347 2.75 -14.37 9.36
C ARG A 347 1.36 -14.35 10.00
N ALA A 348 0.90 -13.18 10.45
CA ALA A 348 -0.38 -13.03 11.16
C ALA A 348 -1.61 -13.09 10.24
N MET A 349 -1.48 -12.71 8.94
CA MET A 349 -2.62 -12.54 8.03
C MET A 349 -3.45 -13.81 7.83
N TYR A 350 -2.82 -14.97 7.70
CA TYR A 350 -3.49 -16.25 7.43
C TYR A 350 -4.51 -16.64 8.51
N HIS A 351 -4.12 -16.57 9.78
CA HIS A 351 -4.96 -17.04 10.89
C HIS A 351 -6.22 -16.20 11.09
N GLY A 352 -6.11 -14.88 10.91
CA GLY A 352 -7.26 -13.97 11.02
C GLY A 352 -8.30 -14.21 9.93
N ASP A 353 -7.86 -14.43 8.68
CA ASP A 353 -8.76 -14.73 7.56
C ASP A 353 -9.45 -16.08 7.73
N ARG A 354 -8.73 -17.11 8.17
CA ARG A 354 -9.25 -18.46 8.39
C ARG A 354 -10.39 -18.48 9.41
N ALA A 355 -10.20 -17.87 10.57
CA ALA A 355 -11.22 -17.85 11.64
C ALA A 355 -12.52 -17.14 11.18
N ARG A 356 -12.40 -16.05 10.42
CA ARG A 356 -13.54 -15.34 9.84
C ARG A 356 -14.32 -16.21 8.86
N LYS A 357 -13.64 -16.89 7.95
CA LYS A 357 -14.26 -17.75 6.94
C LYS A 357 -14.91 -19.00 7.52
N GLU A 358 -14.35 -19.53 8.59
CA GLU A 358 -14.92 -20.65 9.30
C GLU A 358 -16.36 -20.34 9.77
N SER A 359 -16.58 -19.15 10.35
CA SER A 359 -17.91 -18.70 10.71
C SER A 359 -18.85 -18.56 9.50
N LEU A 360 -18.39 -18.06 8.37
CA LEU A 360 -19.22 -17.90 7.16
C LEU A 360 -19.61 -19.24 6.52
N VAL A 361 -18.68 -20.17 6.42
CA VAL A 361 -18.90 -21.48 5.80
C VAL A 361 -19.78 -22.37 6.68
N GLU A 362 -19.54 -22.41 8.00
CA GLU A 362 -20.32 -23.25 8.93
C GLU A 362 -21.77 -22.77 9.14
N ASN A 363 -22.07 -21.53 8.75
CA ASN A 363 -23.40 -20.95 8.84
C ASN A 363 -24.07 -20.66 7.48
N GLY A 364 -23.58 -21.30 6.40
CA GLY A 364 -24.22 -21.30 5.09
C GLY A 364 -24.14 -19.99 4.30
N PHE A 365 -23.17 -19.11 4.58
CA PHE A 365 -22.96 -17.89 3.80
C PHE A 365 -22.00 -18.10 2.63
N ARG A 366 -21.07 -19.06 2.74
CA ARG A 366 -20.09 -19.40 1.70
C ARG A 366 -19.90 -20.90 1.56
N LEU A 367 -19.52 -21.34 0.35
CA LEU A 367 -19.11 -22.71 0.10
C LEU A 367 -17.76 -23.03 0.75
N PRO A 368 -17.41 -24.30 1.01
CA PRO A 368 -16.11 -24.71 1.51
C PRO A 368 -14.93 -24.24 0.65
N SER A 369 -15.09 -24.13 -0.67
CA SER A 369 -14.08 -23.58 -1.59
C SER A 369 -13.62 -22.18 -1.24
N ALA A 370 -14.44 -21.38 -0.55
CA ALA A 370 -14.08 -20.04 -0.08
C ALA A 370 -12.93 -20.03 0.95
N TYR A 371 -12.67 -21.16 1.61
CA TYR A 371 -11.49 -21.29 2.49
C TYR A 371 -10.18 -21.07 1.75
N ASP A 372 -10.11 -21.39 0.47
CA ASP A 372 -8.91 -21.33 -0.35
C ASP A 372 -8.73 -19.97 -1.07
N ASN A 373 -9.67 -19.05 -0.89
CA ASN A 373 -9.48 -17.62 -1.17
C ASN A 373 -8.90 -16.94 0.08
N ARG A 374 -7.62 -17.02 0.28
CA ARG A 374 -6.93 -16.64 1.50
C ARG A 374 -5.57 -16.03 1.22
N PRO A 375 -4.94 -15.31 2.16
CA PRO A 375 -3.53 -15.01 2.03
C PRO A 375 -2.68 -16.29 2.09
N LEU A 376 -1.47 -16.25 1.56
CA LEU A 376 -0.48 -17.29 1.78
C LEU A 376 -0.23 -17.46 3.27
N ASN A 377 -0.04 -18.70 3.72
CA ASN A 377 0.60 -18.91 5.00
C ASN A 377 2.12 -18.63 4.88
N PHE A 378 2.81 -18.55 6.00
CA PHE A 378 4.20 -18.11 6.02
C PHE A 378 5.17 -19.10 5.32
N ASP A 379 4.89 -20.40 5.37
CA ASP A 379 5.69 -21.41 4.69
C ASP A 379 5.48 -21.33 3.19
N GLU A 380 4.21 -21.24 2.73
CA GLU A 380 3.87 -21.04 1.32
C GLU A 380 4.45 -19.73 0.75
N PHE A 381 4.55 -18.68 1.56
CA PHE A 381 5.24 -17.46 1.19
C PHE A 381 6.72 -17.71 0.96
N ASN A 382 7.40 -18.34 1.90
CA ASN A 382 8.83 -18.64 1.79
C ASN A 382 9.16 -19.56 0.60
N ASP A 383 8.33 -20.56 0.33
CA ASP A 383 8.53 -21.52 -0.77
C ASP A 383 8.51 -20.90 -2.18
N ARG A 384 7.92 -19.69 -2.31
CA ARG A 384 7.86 -18.94 -3.58
C ARG A 384 9.05 -18.02 -3.81
N LEU A 385 9.87 -17.80 -2.79
CA LEU A 385 10.94 -16.83 -2.84
C LEU A 385 12.23 -17.45 -3.37
N ASN A 386 12.99 -16.66 -4.11
CA ASN A 386 14.29 -17.05 -4.63
C ASN A 386 15.42 -16.49 -3.75
N GLN A 387 15.61 -15.17 -3.77
CA GLN A 387 16.60 -14.48 -2.95
C GLN A 387 15.95 -13.28 -2.25
N ILE A 388 16.33 -13.07 -0.99
CA ILE A 388 15.71 -12.07 -0.11
C ILE A 388 16.80 -11.18 0.49
N VAL A 389 16.53 -9.87 0.51
CA VAL A 389 17.29 -8.90 1.31
C VAL A 389 16.35 -8.28 2.34
N TYR A 390 16.60 -8.57 3.59
CA TYR A 390 15.94 -7.93 4.72
C TYR A 390 16.57 -6.58 4.99
N VAL A 391 15.77 -5.55 5.13
CA VAL A 391 16.22 -4.19 5.40
C VAL A 391 15.61 -3.72 6.70
N SER A 392 16.42 -3.42 7.70
CA SER A 392 15.94 -2.95 9.00
C SER A 392 17.04 -2.22 9.76
N ALA A 393 16.65 -1.26 10.61
CA ALA A 393 17.56 -0.68 11.60
C ALA A 393 17.71 -1.56 12.86
N THR A 394 16.74 -2.46 13.06
CA THR A 394 16.62 -3.33 14.23
C THR A 394 16.08 -4.70 13.79
N PRO A 395 16.86 -5.49 13.00
CA PRO A 395 16.42 -6.81 12.55
C PRO A 395 16.13 -7.71 13.76
N SER A 396 15.13 -8.60 13.61
CA SER A 396 14.79 -9.57 14.66
C SER A 396 15.66 -10.83 14.58
N GLU A 397 15.53 -11.70 15.58
CA GLU A 397 16.25 -12.98 15.61
C GLU A 397 15.95 -13.84 14.38
N TYR A 398 14.74 -13.74 13.81
CA TYR A 398 14.36 -14.49 12.61
C TYR A 398 15.26 -14.12 11.42
N GLU A 399 15.38 -12.84 11.10
CA GLU A 399 16.19 -12.39 9.97
C GLU A 399 17.67 -12.70 10.20
N LEU A 400 18.17 -12.44 11.42
CA LEU A 400 19.57 -12.68 11.76
C LEU A 400 19.97 -14.15 11.69
N SER A 401 19.09 -15.06 12.16
CA SER A 401 19.37 -16.51 12.16
C SER A 401 19.34 -17.13 10.77
N ARG A 402 18.58 -16.55 9.84
CA ARG A 402 18.44 -17.07 8.47
C ARG A 402 19.41 -16.46 7.47
N SER A 403 19.94 -15.28 7.77
CA SER A 403 20.84 -14.56 6.87
C SER A 403 22.20 -15.21 6.75
N GLY A 404 22.60 -15.52 5.51
CA GLY A 404 23.97 -15.98 5.22
C GLY A 404 25.03 -14.89 5.46
N GLN A 405 24.61 -13.61 5.44
CA GLN A 405 25.42 -12.47 5.88
C GLN A 405 24.55 -11.34 6.40
N VAL A 406 25.11 -10.56 7.32
CA VAL A 406 24.55 -9.31 7.84
C VAL A 406 25.49 -8.17 7.47
N VAL A 407 24.98 -7.18 6.76
CA VAL A 407 25.73 -6.01 6.30
C VAL A 407 25.28 -4.79 7.08
N GLU A 408 26.19 -4.15 7.80
CA GLU A 408 25.90 -2.91 8.55
C GLU A 408 26.03 -1.69 7.64
N GLN A 409 25.13 -0.72 7.84
CA GLN A 409 25.16 0.61 7.21
C GLN A 409 24.83 1.66 8.29
N VAL A 410 25.85 2.13 8.99
CA VAL A 410 25.74 3.02 10.16
C VAL A 410 25.94 4.48 9.76
N ILE A 411 26.84 4.74 8.80
CA ILE A 411 27.25 6.10 8.44
C ILE A 411 26.15 6.82 7.64
N ARG A 412 25.72 7.97 8.16
CA ARG A 412 24.82 8.88 7.45
C ARG A 412 25.61 9.82 6.54
N PRO A 413 25.27 9.91 5.26
CA PRO A 413 25.92 10.86 4.34
C PRO A 413 25.87 12.33 4.79
N THR A 414 24.86 12.69 5.58
CA THR A 414 24.66 14.04 6.13
C THR A 414 25.60 14.37 7.28
N GLY A 415 26.31 13.39 7.81
CA GLY A 415 27.15 13.54 9.00
C GLY A 415 26.39 13.62 10.33
N LEU A 416 25.06 13.55 10.31
CA LEU A 416 24.25 13.65 11.54
C LEU A 416 24.54 12.49 12.50
N LEU A 417 24.81 12.84 13.73
CA LEU A 417 25.05 11.89 14.83
C LEU A 417 23.72 11.30 15.32
N ASP A 418 23.77 10.11 15.91
CA ASP A 418 22.67 9.65 16.74
C ASP A 418 22.45 10.63 17.91
N PRO A 419 21.20 10.82 18.39
CA PRO A 419 20.93 11.82 19.42
C PRO A 419 21.60 11.46 20.74
N GLU A 420 21.90 12.46 21.53
CA GLU A 420 22.32 12.27 22.92
C GLU A 420 21.16 11.71 23.73
N VAL A 421 21.39 10.65 24.51
CA VAL A 421 20.39 10.02 25.35
C VAL A 421 20.67 10.29 26.81
N VAL A 422 19.75 10.95 27.50
CA VAL A 422 19.88 11.34 28.91
C VAL A 422 18.78 10.65 29.72
N VAL A 423 19.16 10.08 30.89
CA VAL A 423 18.21 9.51 31.84
C VAL A 423 17.93 10.54 32.93
N ARG A 424 16.66 10.82 33.22
CA ARG A 424 16.23 11.74 34.27
C ARG A 424 15.21 11.06 35.18
N PRO A 425 15.09 11.47 36.48
CA PRO A 425 14.16 10.86 37.41
C PRO A 425 12.70 11.06 36.99
N VAL A 426 11.82 10.16 37.42
CA VAL A 426 10.37 10.25 37.20
C VAL A 426 9.76 11.35 38.06
N ASP A 427 10.29 11.57 39.27
CA ASP A 427 9.81 12.66 40.12
C ASP A 427 10.13 14.03 39.48
N GLY A 428 9.10 14.87 39.33
CA GLY A 428 9.22 16.17 38.65
C GLY A 428 9.31 16.10 37.12
N GLN A 429 9.10 14.93 36.49
CA GLN A 429 9.27 14.74 35.06
C GLN A 429 8.43 15.68 34.18
N ILE A 430 7.23 16.09 34.63
CA ILE A 430 6.33 16.95 33.85
C ILE A 430 6.84 18.40 33.85
N ASP A 431 7.32 18.90 34.98
CA ASP A 431 7.88 20.25 35.07
C ASP A 431 9.19 20.36 34.28
N ASP A 432 10.03 19.34 34.36
CA ASP A 432 11.25 19.24 33.56
C ASP A 432 10.95 19.16 32.07
N LEU A 433 9.96 18.35 31.66
CA LEU A 433 9.49 18.25 30.27
C LEU A 433 8.99 19.59 29.74
N ILE A 434 8.21 20.34 30.52
CA ILE A 434 7.74 21.68 30.13
C ILE A 434 8.91 22.63 29.91
N GLY A 435 9.93 22.58 30.79
CA GLY A 435 11.14 23.35 30.63
C GLY A 435 11.87 23.06 29.30
N GLU A 436 12.03 21.77 28.97
CA GLU A 436 12.64 21.35 27.71
C GLU A 436 11.79 21.73 26.50
N ILE A 437 10.46 21.56 26.55
CA ILE A 437 9.55 21.98 25.48
C ILE A 437 9.73 23.48 25.20
N ASN A 438 9.68 24.32 26.22
CA ASN A 438 9.83 25.78 26.06
C ASN A 438 11.20 26.15 25.47
N ALA A 439 12.27 25.47 25.87
CA ALA A 439 13.61 25.70 25.33
C ALA A 439 13.73 25.34 23.84
N ARG A 440 13.01 24.29 23.36
CA ARG A 440 13.00 23.86 21.97
C ARG A 440 12.07 24.71 21.10
N THR A 441 10.88 25.00 21.59
CA THR A 441 9.89 25.82 20.86
C THR A 441 10.39 27.25 20.66
N ALA A 442 11.15 27.81 21.61
CA ALA A 442 11.80 29.10 21.45
C ALA A 442 12.80 29.15 20.27
N LYS A 443 13.33 27.99 19.84
CA LYS A 443 14.21 27.84 18.68
C LYS A 443 13.45 27.46 17.39
N GLY A 444 12.12 27.32 17.46
CA GLY A 444 11.30 26.86 16.34
C GLY A 444 11.38 25.34 16.09
N GLU A 445 11.93 24.58 17.02
CA GLU A 445 12.06 23.12 16.95
C GLU A 445 10.80 22.42 17.48
N ARG A 446 10.63 21.13 17.20
CA ARG A 446 9.46 20.31 17.57
C ARG A 446 9.83 19.23 18.56
N VAL A 447 8.81 18.78 19.32
CA VAL A 447 8.97 17.81 20.39
C VAL A 447 7.99 16.65 20.20
N LEU A 448 8.50 15.41 20.37
CA LEU A 448 7.67 14.20 20.47
C LEU A 448 7.68 13.69 21.92
N VAL A 449 6.51 13.33 22.43
CA VAL A 449 6.39 12.76 23.80
C VAL A 449 5.69 11.41 23.71
N THR A 450 6.30 10.36 24.26
CA THR A 450 5.70 9.01 24.27
C THR A 450 5.28 8.62 25.69
N THR A 451 4.03 8.12 25.79
CA THR A 451 3.43 7.62 27.03
C THR A 451 3.15 6.11 26.93
N LEU A 452 2.73 5.48 28.01
CA LEU A 452 2.40 4.05 28.03
C LEU A 452 0.92 3.76 27.75
N THR A 453 0.02 4.68 28.09
CA THR A 453 -1.42 4.46 27.98
C THR A 453 -2.13 5.64 27.29
N LYS A 454 -3.29 5.35 26.72
CA LYS A 454 -4.16 6.35 26.11
C LYS A 454 -4.54 7.46 27.10
N LYS A 455 -4.95 7.06 28.28
CA LYS A 455 -5.35 7.99 29.33
C LYS A 455 -4.21 8.94 29.73
N MET A 456 -2.98 8.41 29.92
CA MET A 456 -1.82 9.26 30.20
C MET A 456 -1.54 10.26 29.07
N ALA A 457 -1.71 9.86 27.81
CA ALA A 457 -1.49 10.77 26.68
C ALA A 457 -2.56 11.87 26.65
N GLU A 458 -3.81 11.54 26.90
CA GLU A 458 -4.93 12.48 26.98
C GLU A 458 -4.72 13.45 28.14
N ASP A 459 -4.53 12.95 29.37
CA ASP A 459 -4.32 13.75 30.57
C ASP A 459 -3.10 14.69 30.43
N LEU A 460 -2.01 14.20 29.82
CA LEU A 460 -0.82 15.02 29.57
C LEU A 460 -1.09 16.11 28.53
N THR A 461 -1.83 15.79 27.47
CA THR A 461 -2.19 16.78 26.43
C THR A 461 -3.00 17.92 27.04
N ASP A 462 -4.04 17.60 27.80
CA ASP A 462 -4.90 18.60 28.47
C ASP A 462 -4.09 19.46 29.46
N TYR A 463 -3.15 18.85 30.19
CA TYR A 463 -2.28 19.57 31.10
C TYR A 463 -1.35 20.56 30.36
N LEU A 464 -0.71 20.10 29.29
CA LEU A 464 0.19 20.92 28.46
C LEU A 464 -0.59 22.07 27.76
N GLU A 465 -1.82 21.82 27.28
CA GLU A 465 -2.69 22.90 26.75
C GLU A 465 -3.02 23.94 27.81
N THR A 466 -3.33 23.49 29.03
CA THR A 466 -3.59 24.40 30.16
C THR A 466 -2.36 25.24 30.53
N ALA A 467 -1.17 24.68 30.34
CA ALA A 467 0.11 25.38 30.52
C ALA A 467 0.46 26.31 29.34
N GLY A 468 -0.42 26.45 28.33
CA GLY A 468 -0.24 27.33 27.17
C GLY A 468 0.64 26.79 26.06
N ILE A 469 0.95 25.49 26.06
CA ILE A 469 1.75 24.82 25.03
C ILE A 469 0.84 24.39 23.88
N LYS A 470 1.27 24.63 22.65
CA LYS A 470 0.55 24.15 21.46
C LYS A 470 0.86 22.67 21.26
N VAL A 471 -0.04 21.82 21.71
CA VAL A 471 0.11 20.35 21.71
C VAL A 471 -1.04 19.69 20.99
N ARG A 472 -0.76 18.51 20.40
CA ARG A 472 -1.77 17.58 19.86
C ARG A 472 -1.51 16.18 20.35
N TYR A 473 -2.59 15.38 20.42
CA TYR A 473 -2.56 13.98 20.74
C TYR A 473 -2.82 13.13 19.51
N MET A 474 -1.99 12.10 19.32
CA MET A 474 -2.18 11.09 18.27
C MET A 474 -2.55 9.75 18.90
N HIS A 475 -3.80 9.31 18.68
CA HIS A 475 -4.28 8.01 19.13
C HIS A 475 -4.31 6.95 17.99
N HIS A 476 -4.51 5.68 18.36
CA HIS A 476 -4.46 4.57 17.41
C HIS A 476 -5.64 4.55 16.42
N ASP A 477 -6.78 5.15 16.78
CA ASP A 477 -7.99 5.21 15.95
C ASP A 477 -7.95 6.31 14.86
N VAL A 478 -6.91 7.17 14.88
CA VAL A 478 -6.74 8.23 13.87
C VAL A 478 -6.55 7.60 12.50
N LYS A 479 -7.41 7.95 11.56
CA LYS A 479 -7.35 7.47 10.17
C LYS A 479 -6.05 7.90 9.48
N THR A 480 -5.62 7.16 8.48
CA THR A 480 -4.33 7.39 7.79
C THR A 480 -4.20 8.83 7.26
N ILE A 481 -5.26 9.39 6.70
CA ILE A 481 -5.25 10.78 6.17
C ILE A 481 -5.09 11.79 7.30
N GLU A 482 -5.88 11.68 8.35
CA GLU A 482 -5.83 12.55 9.52
C GLU A 482 -4.46 12.50 10.22
N ARG A 483 -3.85 11.30 10.25
CA ARG A 483 -2.49 11.12 10.77
C ARG A 483 -1.45 11.89 9.94
N GLN A 484 -1.59 11.90 8.62
CA GLN A 484 -0.71 12.66 7.73
C GLN A 484 -0.88 14.17 7.93
N GLU A 485 -2.11 14.62 8.13
CA GLU A 485 -2.41 16.03 8.45
C GLU A 485 -1.78 16.44 9.78
N LEU A 486 -1.90 15.61 10.83
CA LEU A 486 -1.26 15.86 12.11
C LEU A 486 0.27 15.99 11.97
N VAL A 487 0.93 15.12 11.22
CA VAL A 487 2.37 15.20 11.00
C VAL A 487 2.75 16.44 10.18
N ARG A 488 2.00 16.74 9.14
CA ARG A 488 2.20 17.96 8.33
C ARG A 488 2.08 19.21 9.17
N ASP A 489 1.05 19.31 10.01
CA ASP A 489 0.78 20.45 10.85
C ASP A 489 1.85 20.64 11.94
N LEU A 490 2.40 19.54 12.49
CA LEU A 490 3.59 19.58 13.37
C LEU A 490 4.79 20.18 12.63
N ARG A 491 5.06 19.73 11.41
CA ARG A 491 6.17 20.23 10.58
C ARG A 491 6.01 21.71 10.23
N LEU A 492 4.79 22.14 9.91
CA LEU A 492 4.45 23.53 9.60
C LEU A 492 4.42 24.44 10.85
N GLY A 493 4.48 23.88 12.07
CA GLY A 493 4.44 24.64 13.31
C GLY A 493 3.06 25.15 13.70
N VAL A 494 2.01 24.52 13.23
CA VAL A 494 0.65 24.77 13.71
C VAL A 494 0.58 24.47 15.21
N TYR A 495 1.29 23.43 15.62
CA TYR A 495 1.56 23.09 17.01
C TYR A 495 3.02 22.62 17.19
N ASP A 496 3.51 22.57 18.41
CA ASP A 496 4.91 22.39 18.71
C ASP A 496 5.23 21.01 19.32
N VAL A 497 4.22 20.36 19.92
CA VAL A 497 4.36 19.10 20.64
C VAL A 497 3.35 18.08 20.15
N LEU A 498 3.80 16.86 19.86
CA LEU A 498 2.96 15.73 19.57
C LEU A 498 3.11 14.66 20.65
N VAL A 499 2.00 14.34 21.32
CA VAL A 499 1.94 13.30 22.37
C VAL A 499 1.28 12.06 21.81
N GLY A 500 1.75 10.88 22.19
CA GLY A 500 1.09 9.62 21.84
C GLY A 500 1.73 8.39 22.47
N ILE A 501 1.06 7.25 22.33
CA ILE A 501 1.53 5.97 22.90
C ILE A 501 2.62 5.36 22.02
N ASN A 502 2.32 5.25 20.74
CA ASN A 502 3.19 4.66 19.73
C ASN A 502 3.26 5.61 18.52
N LEU A 503 3.91 6.76 18.72
CA LEU A 503 4.10 7.78 17.68
C LEU A 503 4.96 7.28 16.51
N LEU A 504 5.49 6.06 16.63
CA LEU A 504 6.70 5.64 15.98
C LEU A 504 6.52 4.49 15.05
N ARG A 505 5.28 4.22 14.63
CA ARG A 505 5.10 3.36 13.47
C ARG A 505 5.86 4.00 12.32
N GLU A 506 6.65 3.21 11.66
CA GLU A 506 7.60 3.52 10.61
C GLU A 506 7.02 4.46 9.54
N GLY A 507 7.87 5.23 8.88
CA GLY A 507 7.46 6.16 7.82
C GLY A 507 7.31 7.64 8.21
N LEU A 508 7.57 8.03 9.48
CA LEU A 508 7.61 9.43 9.87
C LEU A 508 9.00 10.03 9.68
N ASP A 509 9.13 10.94 8.75
CA ASP A 509 10.33 11.76 8.51
C ASP A 509 10.08 13.19 8.93
N ILE A 510 10.49 13.55 10.18
CA ILE A 510 10.24 14.86 10.77
C ILE A 510 11.58 15.47 11.22
N PRO A 511 12.33 16.10 10.30
CA PRO A 511 13.65 16.67 10.63
C PRO A 511 13.57 17.84 11.62
N GLU A 512 12.39 18.43 11.81
CA GLU A 512 12.15 19.53 12.74
C GLU A 512 12.14 19.08 14.22
N VAL A 513 12.06 17.76 14.48
CA VAL A 513 12.06 17.19 15.84
C VAL A 513 13.48 17.16 16.39
N SER A 514 13.72 17.94 17.43
CA SER A 514 14.99 17.99 18.16
C SER A 514 14.93 17.30 19.53
N LEU A 515 13.74 17.07 20.08
CA LEU A 515 13.57 16.37 21.35
C LEU A 515 12.56 15.23 21.24
N VAL A 516 12.94 14.09 21.77
CA VAL A 516 12.04 12.97 22.02
C VAL A 516 12.06 12.68 23.53
N ALA A 517 10.92 12.80 24.18
CA ALA A 517 10.74 12.49 25.59
C ALA A 517 9.99 11.17 25.74
N ILE A 518 10.55 10.26 26.52
CA ILE A 518 9.97 8.94 26.79
C ILE A 518 9.64 8.86 28.28
N LEU A 519 8.35 8.97 28.60
CA LEU A 519 7.86 8.86 29.98
C LEU A 519 7.84 7.39 30.42
N ASP A 520 8.08 7.14 31.71
CA ASP A 520 8.09 5.79 32.29
C ASP A 520 8.93 4.80 31.45
N ALA A 521 10.15 5.19 31.13
CA ALA A 521 11.05 4.40 30.28
C ALA A 521 11.50 3.10 30.95
N ASP A 522 11.43 3.00 32.25
CA ASP A 522 11.78 1.84 33.07
C ASP A 522 10.65 0.81 33.22
N LYS A 523 9.47 1.08 32.69
CA LYS A 523 8.37 0.11 32.69
C LYS A 523 8.53 -0.87 31.54
N GLU A 524 9.29 -1.95 31.77
CA GLU A 524 9.54 -2.96 30.74
C GLU A 524 8.25 -3.52 30.12
N GLY A 525 8.28 -3.71 28.81
CA GLY A 525 7.18 -4.22 28.02
C GLY A 525 7.41 -3.97 26.53
N PHE A 526 6.44 -4.32 25.71
CA PHE A 526 6.52 -4.20 24.25
C PHE A 526 6.90 -2.78 23.79
N LEU A 527 6.32 -1.74 24.43
CA LEU A 527 6.57 -0.32 24.09
C LEU A 527 7.91 0.22 24.60
N ARG A 528 8.60 -0.52 25.45
CA ARG A 528 9.89 -0.16 26.08
C ARG A 528 10.94 -1.27 25.86
N SER A 529 10.72 -2.14 24.88
CA SER A 529 11.72 -3.10 24.42
C SER A 529 12.91 -2.37 23.78
N GLU A 530 14.05 -3.01 23.71
CA GLU A 530 15.25 -2.49 23.03
C GLU A 530 14.95 -1.95 21.63
N THR A 531 14.27 -2.77 20.80
CA THR A 531 13.85 -2.39 19.45
C THR A 531 12.99 -1.13 19.44
N SER A 532 11.97 -1.08 20.31
CA SER A 532 11.08 0.07 20.42
C SER A 532 11.82 1.34 20.85
N LEU A 533 12.76 1.23 21.81
CA LEU A 533 13.57 2.35 22.26
C LEU A 533 14.51 2.85 21.15
N ILE A 534 15.23 1.97 20.44
CA ILE A 534 16.12 2.35 19.34
C ILE A 534 15.33 3.06 18.23
N GLN A 535 14.16 2.55 17.87
CA GLN A 535 13.28 3.17 16.86
C GLN A 535 12.82 4.57 17.30
N THR A 536 12.48 4.72 18.58
CA THR A 536 12.06 5.99 19.19
C THR A 536 13.19 7.00 19.21
N ILE A 537 14.34 6.60 19.70
CA ILE A 537 15.57 7.38 19.75
C ILE A 537 15.92 7.88 18.33
N GLY A 538 15.82 7.01 17.33
CA GLY A 538 16.11 7.34 15.93
C GLY A 538 15.27 8.46 15.33
N ARG A 539 14.14 8.86 15.95
CA ARG A 539 13.31 9.98 15.47
C ARG A 539 13.98 11.35 15.66
N ALA A 540 14.82 11.49 16.66
CA ALA A 540 15.61 12.71 16.86
C ALA A 540 16.94 12.72 16.06
N ALA A 541 17.29 11.64 15.38
CA ALA A 541 18.56 11.50 14.66
C ALA A 541 18.66 12.29 13.34
N ARG A 542 17.63 13.03 12.97
CA ARG A 542 17.59 13.87 11.75
C ARG A 542 17.79 15.35 12.00
N ASN A 543 17.92 15.70 13.28
CA ASN A 543 18.18 17.06 13.73
C ASN A 543 19.60 17.13 14.32
N GLU A 544 20.35 18.18 14.01
CA GLU A 544 21.70 18.38 14.54
C GLU A 544 21.72 18.62 16.07
N HIS A 545 20.59 19.09 16.64
CA HIS A 545 20.39 19.27 18.06
C HIS A 545 19.59 18.12 18.69
N GLY A 546 19.58 16.95 18.05
CA GLY A 546 18.80 15.80 18.48
C GLY A 546 19.16 15.33 19.89
N MET A 547 18.17 15.29 20.79
CA MET A 547 18.28 14.79 22.15
C MET A 547 17.10 13.88 22.50
N VAL A 548 17.36 12.88 23.33
CA VAL A 548 16.33 12.01 23.88
C VAL A 548 16.41 12.01 25.40
N VAL A 549 15.29 12.25 26.05
CA VAL A 549 15.18 12.16 27.52
C VAL A 549 14.37 10.92 27.87
N LEU A 550 14.98 10.02 28.61
CA LEU A 550 14.35 8.85 29.21
C LEU A 550 14.00 9.17 30.66
N TYR A 551 12.74 9.33 31.01
CA TYR A 551 12.32 9.50 32.39
C TYR A 551 12.18 8.13 33.03
N ALA A 552 13.08 7.83 33.96
CA ALA A 552 13.20 6.52 34.61
C ALA A 552 13.91 6.65 35.96
N ASP A 553 13.45 5.88 36.96
CA ASP A 553 14.10 5.79 38.26
C ASP A 553 15.18 4.69 38.30
N SER A 554 15.13 3.77 37.32
CA SER A 554 16.14 2.72 37.17
C SER A 554 16.43 2.44 35.70
N ILE A 555 17.67 2.06 35.39
CA ILE A 555 18.06 1.68 34.03
C ILE A 555 17.79 0.18 33.85
N THR A 556 16.82 -0.14 32.97
CA THR A 556 16.48 -1.53 32.65
C THR A 556 17.50 -2.13 31.67
N PRO A 557 17.54 -3.48 31.52
CA PRO A 557 18.39 -4.13 30.53
C PRO A 557 18.10 -3.67 29.09
N SER A 558 16.83 -3.44 28.76
CA SER A 558 16.42 -2.93 27.45
C SER A 558 16.87 -1.50 27.19
N MET A 559 16.75 -0.62 28.19
CA MET A 559 17.29 0.74 28.14
C MET A 559 18.81 0.74 27.94
N LYS A 560 19.51 -0.08 28.74
CA LYS A 560 20.97 -0.16 28.67
C LYS A 560 21.45 -0.55 27.28
N ARG A 561 20.88 -1.63 26.70
CA ARG A 561 21.26 -2.06 25.35
C ARG A 561 20.94 -1.01 24.27
N ALA A 562 19.80 -0.35 24.38
CA ALA A 562 19.43 0.71 23.43
C ALA A 562 20.38 1.93 23.54
N MET A 563 20.77 2.31 24.75
CA MET A 563 21.74 3.41 25.00
C MET A 563 23.14 3.04 24.52
N ASP A 564 23.62 1.84 24.85
CA ASP A 564 24.95 1.36 24.47
C ASP A 564 25.07 1.29 22.92
N GLU A 565 24.04 0.81 22.24
CA GLU A 565 24.01 0.76 20.78
C GLU A 565 23.93 2.16 20.14
N THR A 566 23.14 3.06 20.71
CA THR A 566 23.07 4.46 20.24
C THR A 566 24.41 5.17 20.37
N GLU A 567 25.11 4.97 21.50
CA GLU A 567 26.43 5.54 21.73
C GLU A 567 27.50 4.93 20.79
N ARG A 568 27.45 3.62 20.56
CA ARG A 568 28.33 2.95 19.57
C ARG A 568 28.17 3.59 18.18
N ARG A 569 26.93 3.76 17.71
CA ARG A 569 26.63 4.37 16.42
C ARG A 569 27.08 5.82 16.36
N ARG A 570 26.84 6.57 17.44
CA ARG A 570 27.28 7.97 17.59
C ARG A 570 28.79 8.10 17.47
N ALA A 571 29.54 7.25 18.18
CA ALA A 571 31.01 7.24 18.16
C ALA A 571 31.58 6.90 16.77
N LEU A 572 30.97 5.91 16.05
CA LEU A 572 31.37 5.55 14.69
C LEU A 572 31.17 6.72 13.71
N GLN A 573 29.99 7.36 13.77
CA GLN A 573 29.69 8.51 12.92
C GLN A 573 30.61 9.70 13.22
N ASP A 574 30.87 10.00 14.48
CA ASP A 574 31.77 11.10 14.89
C ASP A 574 33.20 10.88 14.41
N ALA A 575 33.70 9.64 14.57
CA ALA A 575 35.02 9.26 14.07
C ALA A 575 35.11 9.42 12.53
N PHE A 576 34.08 8.98 11.81
CA PHE A 576 34.00 9.13 10.38
C PHE A 576 33.96 10.60 9.95
N ASN A 577 33.14 11.42 10.62
CA ASN A 577 33.06 12.86 10.35
C ASN A 577 34.41 13.56 10.54
N LYS A 578 35.10 13.26 11.63
CA LYS A 578 36.44 13.82 11.93
C LYS A 578 37.48 13.42 10.89
N ALA A 579 37.47 12.15 10.46
CA ALA A 579 38.41 11.64 9.46
C ALA A 579 38.20 12.27 8.06
N HIS A 580 36.96 12.64 7.73
CA HIS A 580 36.60 13.17 6.40
C HIS A 580 36.29 14.68 6.41
N GLY A 581 36.40 15.37 7.55
CA GLY A 581 36.10 16.80 7.67
C GLY A 581 34.62 17.14 7.41
N ILE A 582 33.69 16.22 7.73
CA ILE A 582 32.26 16.41 7.50
C ILE A 582 31.67 17.19 8.68
N ILE A 583 30.92 18.24 8.38
CA ILE A 583 30.15 19.01 9.35
C ILE A 583 28.70 18.53 9.29
N PRO A 584 28.13 18.02 10.39
CA PRO A 584 26.71 17.60 10.43
C PRO A 584 25.78 18.73 9.99
N ARG A 585 24.77 18.38 9.19
CA ARG A 585 23.75 19.35 8.73
C ARG A 585 22.38 18.68 8.71
N SER A 586 21.40 19.34 9.31
CA SER A 586 19.98 18.93 9.21
C SER A 586 19.49 19.04 7.77
N VAL A 587 18.73 18.05 7.32
CA VAL A 587 18.16 18.02 5.96
C VAL A 587 16.80 18.70 5.99
N HIS A 588 16.68 19.83 5.30
CA HIS A 588 15.38 20.49 5.10
C HIS A 588 14.70 19.91 3.84
N LYS A 589 13.76 18.99 4.04
CA LYS A 589 12.86 18.55 2.96
C LYS A 589 11.65 19.48 2.88
N LYS A 590 11.29 19.91 1.67
CA LYS A 590 9.99 20.61 1.47
C LYS A 590 8.87 19.70 1.95
N VAL A 591 7.89 20.28 2.66
CA VAL A 591 6.66 19.57 3.02
C VAL A 591 5.88 19.38 1.71
N GLN A 592 5.97 18.17 1.14
CA GLN A 592 5.16 17.80 -0.02
C GLN A 592 3.81 17.28 0.50
N ASP A 593 2.74 17.70 -0.14
CA ASP A 593 1.42 17.12 0.11
C ASP A 593 1.44 15.67 -0.42
N VAL A 594 1.43 14.71 0.49
CA VAL A 594 1.41 13.26 0.16
C VAL A 594 0.11 12.85 -0.55
N ILE A 595 -0.86 13.75 -0.60
CA ILE A 595 -2.13 13.60 -1.34
C ILE A 595 -1.92 13.53 -2.87
N GLU A 596 -0.78 14.02 -3.40
CA GLU A 596 -0.49 13.99 -4.84
C GLU A 596 -0.19 12.58 -5.39
N ILE A 597 0.05 11.58 -4.56
CA ILE A 597 0.33 10.20 -5.04
C ILE A 597 -0.97 9.43 -5.34
N THR A 598 -2.07 9.83 -4.71
CA THR A 598 -3.41 9.28 -4.98
C THR A 598 -4.27 10.23 -5.82
N SER A 599 -3.77 11.41 -6.15
CA SER A 599 -4.45 12.41 -6.98
C SER A 599 -3.50 12.97 -8.01
N ASN A 600 -3.04 12.16 -8.96
CA ASN A 600 -2.75 12.64 -10.31
C ASN A 600 -4.06 12.81 -11.12
N VAL A 601 -5.11 13.21 -10.46
CA VAL A 601 -6.09 14.04 -11.13
C VAL A 601 -5.40 15.40 -11.22
N PRO A 602 -5.13 15.96 -12.42
CA PRO A 602 -4.88 17.37 -12.51
C PRO A 602 -6.07 17.99 -11.79
N SER A 603 -5.88 18.51 -10.59
CA SER A 603 -6.81 19.46 -10.03
C SER A 603 -6.77 20.66 -10.97
N SER A 604 -7.47 20.53 -12.08
CA SER A 604 -8.05 21.67 -12.77
C SER A 604 -9.09 22.24 -11.82
N SER A 605 -8.58 22.77 -10.77
CA SER A 605 -9.13 23.84 -10.00
C SER A 605 -8.37 23.89 -8.68
N LYS A 606 -7.23 24.61 -8.62
CA LYS A 606 -7.19 25.65 -7.60
C LYS A 606 -8.55 26.29 -7.68
N LYS A 607 -9.42 26.03 -6.71
CA LYS A 607 -10.63 26.81 -6.50
C LYS A 607 -10.16 28.26 -6.36
N LYS A 608 -9.96 28.93 -7.51
CA LYS A 608 -10.12 30.39 -7.54
C LYS A 608 -11.44 30.62 -6.85
N MET A 609 -11.43 31.49 -5.83
CA MET A 609 -12.66 31.97 -5.22
C MET A 609 -13.67 32.21 -6.34
N ARG A 610 -14.69 31.36 -6.40
CA ARG A 610 -15.77 31.48 -7.40
C ARG A 610 -16.35 32.87 -7.23
N SER A 611 -16.51 33.57 -8.33
CA SER A 611 -17.18 34.86 -8.28
C SER A 611 -18.58 34.69 -7.65
N LYS A 612 -19.09 35.73 -6.96
CA LYS A 612 -20.45 35.67 -6.37
C LYS A 612 -21.52 35.16 -7.36
N GLY A 613 -21.35 35.44 -8.66
CA GLY A 613 -22.24 34.97 -9.72
C GLY A 613 -22.16 33.48 -10.00
N GLU A 614 -20.96 32.89 -10.04
CA GLU A 614 -20.75 31.46 -10.25
C GLU A 614 -21.26 30.64 -9.06
N LYS A 615 -21.11 31.13 -7.85
CA LYS A 615 -21.65 30.53 -6.62
C LYS A 615 -23.19 30.49 -6.65
N GLN A 616 -23.85 31.57 -7.06
CA GLN A 616 -25.32 31.60 -7.21
C GLN A 616 -25.82 30.65 -8.32
N GLN A 617 -25.12 30.55 -9.43
CA GLN A 617 -25.48 29.60 -10.50
C GLN A 617 -25.35 28.14 -10.04
N GLU A 618 -24.31 27.81 -9.28
CA GLU A 618 -24.12 26.46 -8.75
C GLU A 618 -25.18 26.10 -7.68
N ILE A 619 -25.52 27.01 -6.79
CA ILE A 619 -26.63 26.84 -5.83
C ILE A 619 -27.96 26.62 -6.57
N ALA A 620 -28.23 27.39 -7.63
CA ALA A 620 -29.45 27.23 -8.43
C ALA A 620 -29.47 25.84 -9.14
N ARG A 621 -28.35 25.36 -9.65
CA ARG A 621 -28.20 24.04 -10.27
C ARG A 621 -28.48 22.91 -9.27
N LEU A 622 -27.80 22.95 -8.11
CA LEU A 622 -27.97 21.95 -7.04
C LEU A 622 -29.41 21.97 -6.47
N THR A 623 -30.03 23.13 -6.35
CA THR A 623 -31.42 23.27 -5.91
C THR A 623 -32.39 22.61 -6.89
N ARG A 624 -32.13 22.73 -8.18
CA ARG A 624 -32.95 22.06 -9.21
C ARG A 624 -32.79 20.53 -9.13
N GLN A 625 -31.57 20.03 -9.04
CA GLN A 625 -31.29 18.60 -8.87
C GLN A 625 -31.92 18.03 -7.60
N MET A 626 -31.81 18.74 -6.47
CA MET A 626 -32.45 18.36 -5.21
C MET A 626 -33.98 18.21 -5.35
N LYS A 627 -34.62 19.16 -6.04
CA LYS A 627 -36.07 19.10 -6.29
C LYS A 627 -36.45 17.96 -7.25
N GLU A 628 -35.62 17.63 -8.22
CA GLU A 628 -35.82 16.49 -9.13
C GLU A 628 -35.65 15.17 -8.37
N ALA A 629 -34.61 15.01 -7.56
CA ALA A 629 -34.43 13.83 -6.69
C ALA A 629 -35.60 13.65 -5.71
N ALA A 630 -36.06 14.71 -5.09
CA ALA A 630 -37.22 14.66 -4.21
C ALA A 630 -38.53 14.25 -4.93
N LYS A 631 -38.73 14.64 -6.19
CA LYS A 631 -39.86 14.20 -7.03
C LYS A 631 -39.78 12.71 -7.38
N MET A 632 -38.58 12.19 -7.54
CA MET A 632 -38.31 10.78 -7.82
C MET A 632 -38.32 9.91 -6.56
N LEU A 633 -38.63 10.49 -5.40
CA LEU A 633 -38.63 9.86 -4.06
C LEU A 633 -37.24 9.38 -3.59
N GLU A 634 -36.16 9.91 -4.20
CA GLU A 634 -34.76 9.64 -3.82
C GLU A 634 -34.34 10.57 -2.67
N PHE A 635 -34.90 10.36 -1.50
CA PHE A 635 -34.76 11.28 -0.36
C PHE A 635 -33.34 11.39 0.18
N GLU A 636 -32.53 10.33 0.08
CA GLU A 636 -31.11 10.36 0.49
C GLU A 636 -30.28 11.27 -0.41
N ILE A 637 -30.47 11.18 -1.72
CA ILE A 637 -29.81 12.06 -2.69
C ILE A 637 -30.26 13.51 -2.51
N ALA A 638 -31.55 13.72 -2.28
CA ALA A 638 -32.09 15.05 -2.01
C ALA A 638 -31.50 15.65 -0.71
N ALA A 639 -31.29 14.83 0.33
CA ALA A 639 -30.64 15.27 1.58
C ALA A 639 -29.16 15.65 1.38
N GLN A 640 -28.40 14.84 0.63
CA GLN A 640 -27.00 15.14 0.31
C GLN A 640 -26.85 16.44 -0.50
N LEU A 641 -27.70 16.65 -1.48
CA LEU A 641 -27.71 17.87 -2.28
C LEU A 641 -28.09 19.10 -1.45
N ARG A 642 -29.02 18.97 -0.50
CA ARG A 642 -29.37 20.04 0.46
C ARG A 642 -28.17 20.41 1.32
N ASP A 643 -27.42 19.43 1.81
CA ASP A 643 -26.27 19.67 2.68
C ASP A 643 -25.11 20.32 1.90
N GLN A 644 -24.93 19.97 0.62
CA GLN A 644 -24.00 20.68 -0.29
C GLN A 644 -24.41 22.14 -0.52
N ILE A 645 -25.69 22.42 -0.70
CA ILE A 645 -26.22 23.79 -0.84
C ILE A 645 -25.91 24.61 0.41
N LYS A 646 -26.21 24.06 1.60
CA LYS A 646 -25.91 24.72 2.88
C LYS A 646 -24.42 25.01 3.06
N ALA A 647 -23.54 24.07 2.69
CA ALA A 647 -22.09 24.28 2.75
C ALA A 647 -21.62 25.40 1.79
N LEU A 648 -22.25 25.51 0.61
CA LEU A 648 -21.98 26.61 -0.31
C LEU A 648 -22.54 27.96 0.17
N GLU A 649 -23.64 28.00 0.87
CA GLU A 649 -24.22 29.20 1.43
C GLU A 649 -23.41 29.72 2.63
N SER A 650 -22.83 28.84 3.42
CA SER A 650 -22.10 29.16 4.65
C SER A 650 -20.66 29.67 4.41
N ASN A 651 -20.10 29.45 3.22
CA ASN A 651 -18.77 29.92 2.78
C ASN A 651 -18.92 31.13 1.85
#